data_0073c016fd318a1f5c95eb411adf183b
#
_entry.id   0073c016fd318a1f5c95eb411adf183b
#
_cell.length_a   1.000
_cell.length_b   1.000
_cell.length_c   1.000
_cell.angle_alpha   90.00
_cell.angle_beta   90.00
_cell.angle_gamma   90.00
#
_symmetry.space_group_name_H-M   'P 1'
#
loop_
_entity.id
_entity.type
_entity.pdbx_description
1 polymer ?
#
loop_
_entity_poly.entity_id
_entity_poly.type
_entity_poly.pdbx_seq_one_letter_code
_entity_poly.pdbx_strand_id
1 'polypeptide(L)'
;MTPLLELKDIRRSYPAGDEQVEVLKGISLDIYAGEMVAIVGASGSGKSTLMNILGCLDKATSGTYRVAGQDVATLDADALAQLRREHFGFIFQRYHLLSHLTAEQNVEVPAVYAGLERKQRLLRAQELLQRLGLEDRTEYYPAQLSGGQQQRVSIARALMNGGQVILADEPTGALDSHSGEEVMAILHQLRDRGHTVIIVTHDPQVAAQAERVIEIRDGEIVRNPPAIEKVNVTGGTELVVNTVSGWRQFVSGFNEALTMAWRALAANKMRTLLTMLGIIIGIASVVSIVVVGDAAKQMVLADIRSIGTNTIDVYPGKDFGDDDPQYQQALKYDDLIAIQKQPWVASATPAVSQNLRLRYNNVDVAASANGVSGDYFNVYGMTFSEGNTFNQEQLNGRAQVVVLDSNTRRQLFPHKADVVGEVILVGNMPARVIGVAEEKQSMFGSSKVLRVWLPYSTMSGRVMGQSWLNSITVRVKEGFDSAEAEQQLTRLLSLRHGKKDFFTWNMDGVLKTVEKTTRTLQLFLTLVAVISLVVGGIGVMNIMLVSVTERTREIGIRMAVGARASDVLQQFLIEAVLVCLVGGALGITLSLLIAFTLQLFLPGWEIGFSPLALLLAFLCSTVTGILFGWLPARNAARLDPVDALARE
;
A
#
# COMPACT_ATOMS: atom_id res chain seq x y z
N MET A 1 3.76 51.35 -33.61
CA MET A 1 3.07 50.24 -32.95
C MET A 1 4.09 49.50 -32.06
N THR A 2 3.72 49.05 -30.91
CA THR A 2 4.57 48.17 -30.09
C THR A 2 4.57 46.76 -30.68
N PRO A 3 5.72 46.14 -30.91
CA PRO A 3 5.79 44.78 -31.42
C PRO A 3 5.16 43.80 -30.41
N LEU A 4 4.50 42.76 -30.91
CA LEU A 4 3.97 41.66 -30.08
C LEU A 4 5.10 40.80 -29.55
N LEU A 5 6.07 40.49 -30.43
CA LEU A 5 7.28 39.77 -30.10
C LEU A 5 8.49 40.65 -30.46
N GLU A 6 9.34 40.94 -29.48
CA GLU A 6 10.54 41.81 -29.66
C GLU A 6 11.78 41.00 -29.25
N LEU A 7 12.66 40.71 -30.21
CA LEU A 7 13.96 40.07 -30.01
C LEU A 7 15.08 41.05 -30.27
N LYS A 8 16.05 41.18 -29.35
CA LYS A 8 17.23 42.03 -29.47
C LYS A 8 18.50 41.28 -29.13
N ASP A 9 19.37 41.13 -30.11
CA ASP A 9 20.68 40.43 -30.02
C ASP A 9 20.58 39.04 -29.35
N ILE A 10 19.62 38.27 -29.77
CA ILE A 10 19.38 36.91 -29.24
C ILE A 10 20.49 35.99 -29.69
N ARG A 11 21.20 35.41 -28.73
CA ARG A 11 22.23 34.39 -28.93
C ARG A 11 21.85 33.11 -28.22
N ARG A 12 22.15 31.99 -28.85
CA ARG A 12 21.93 30.66 -28.25
C ARG A 12 23.12 29.76 -28.53
N SER A 13 23.74 29.25 -27.47
CA SER A 13 24.84 28.28 -27.55
C SER A 13 24.46 26.99 -26.81
N TYR A 14 24.89 25.85 -27.35
CA TYR A 14 24.74 24.57 -26.73
C TYR A 14 26.11 23.92 -26.44
N PRO A 15 26.25 23.18 -25.32
CA PRO A 15 27.50 22.48 -25.03
C PRO A 15 27.68 21.30 -26.03
N ALA A 16 28.85 21.21 -26.64
CA ALA A 16 29.26 20.14 -27.52
C ALA A 16 30.62 19.58 -27.04
N GLY A 17 30.60 18.70 -26.04
CA GLY A 17 31.80 18.26 -25.34
C GLY A 17 32.42 19.41 -24.51
N ASP A 18 33.69 19.72 -24.75
CA ASP A 18 34.40 20.81 -24.07
C ASP A 18 34.22 22.18 -24.77
N GLU A 19 33.56 22.23 -25.92
CA GLU A 19 33.31 23.44 -26.69
C GLU A 19 31.86 23.89 -26.61
N GLN A 20 31.60 25.19 -26.83
CA GLN A 20 30.26 25.75 -27.02
C GLN A 20 30.04 26.05 -28.48
N VAL A 21 28.97 25.47 -29.03
CA VAL A 21 28.52 25.75 -30.42
C VAL A 21 27.43 26.79 -30.38
N GLU A 22 27.71 27.97 -30.92
CA GLU A 22 26.74 29.05 -31.06
C GLU A 22 25.86 28.81 -32.29
N VAL A 23 24.55 28.53 -32.01
CA VAL A 23 23.55 28.22 -33.05
C VAL A 23 22.85 29.50 -33.53
N LEU A 24 22.58 30.45 -32.63
CA LEU A 24 22.05 31.78 -32.98
C LEU A 24 23.06 32.84 -32.60
N LYS A 25 23.37 33.73 -33.55
CA LYS A 25 24.49 34.69 -33.50
C LYS A 25 24.02 36.14 -33.54
N GLY A 26 23.11 36.53 -32.60
CA GLY A 26 22.66 37.93 -32.49
C GLY A 26 21.42 38.22 -33.35
N ILE A 27 20.38 37.43 -33.21
CA ILE A 27 19.10 37.62 -33.90
C ILE A 27 18.37 38.85 -33.30
N SER A 28 18.02 39.80 -34.15
CA SER A 28 17.12 40.91 -33.82
C SER A 28 15.95 40.93 -34.76
N LEU A 29 14.72 40.84 -34.19
CA LEU A 29 13.50 40.65 -34.95
C LEU A 29 12.28 41.17 -34.18
N ASP A 30 11.46 41.97 -34.85
CA ASP A 30 10.16 42.42 -34.34
C ASP A 30 9.02 41.81 -35.18
N ILE A 31 8.03 41.23 -34.47
CA ILE A 31 6.82 40.69 -35.11
C ILE A 31 5.61 41.40 -34.50
N TYR A 32 4.69 41.82 -35.38
CA TYR A 32 3.53 42.61 -34.99
C TYR A 32 2.24 41.74 -34.97
N ALA A 33 1.27 42.17 -34.21
CA ALA A 33 -0.01 41.46 -34.10
C ALA A 33 -0.75 41.34 -35.44
N GLY A 34 -1.26 40.17 -35.76
CA GLY A 34 -2.00 39.88 -37.00
C GLY A 34 -1.11 39.68 -38.25
N GLU A 35 0.22 39.63 -38.08
CA GLU A 35 1.18 39.41 -39.19
C GLU A 35 1.30 37.89 -39.50
N MET A 36 1.47 37.57 -40.79
CA MET A 36 1.82 36.24 -41.24
C MET A 36 3.26 36.21 -41.74
N VAL A 37 4.16 35.59 -40.99
CA VAL A 37 5.60 35.58 -41.21
C VAL A 37 6.08 34.17 -41.52
N ALA A 38 6.89 34.01 -42.57
CA ALA A 38 7.61 32.77 -42.84
C ALA A 38 9.10 32.92 -42.48
N ILE A 39 9.63 32.00 -41.74
CA ILE A 39 11.06 31.86 -41.40
C ILE A 39 11.63 30.72 -42.24
N VAL A 40 12.55 31.07 -43.16
CA VAL A 40 13.16 30.12 -44.09
C VAL A 40 14.67 30.01 -43.94
N GLY A 41 15.23 28.91 -44.38
CA GLY A 41 16.70 28.69 -44.36
C GLY A 41 17.03 27.22 -44.56
N ALA A 42 18.28 26.90 -44.81
CA ALA A 42 18.76 25.53 -44.96
C ALA A 42 18.60 24.70 -43.67
N SER A 43 18.69 23.39 -43.76
CA SER A 43 18.71 22.52 -42.56
C SER A 43 19.94 22.90 -41.70
N GLY A 44 19.76 22.97 -40.38
CA GLY A 44 20.83 23.38 -39.45
C GLY A 44 21.10 24.89 -39.34
N SER A 45 20.34 25.75 -40.05
CA SER A 45 20.53 27.20 -39.99
C SER A 45 20.05 27.89 -38.69
N GLY A 46 19.46 27.14 -37.72
CA GLY A 46 18.97 27.69 -36.46
C GLY A 46 17.47 27.98 -36.40
N LYS A 47 16.68 27.64 -37.46
CA LYS A 47 15.22 27.89 -37.52
C LYS A 47 14.44 27.32 -36.35
N SER A 48 14.63 26.03 -36.07
CA SER A 48 13.90 25.32 -34.98
C SER A 48 14.34 25.86 -33.62
N THR A 49 15.62 26.21 -33.46
CA THR A 49 16.11 26.87 -32.24
C THR A 49 15.44 28.22 -32.03
N LEU A 50 15.34 29.05 -33.11
CA LEU A 50 14.64 30.33 -33.02
C LEU A 50 13.15 30.13 -32.69
N MET A 51 12.48 29.15 -33.32
CA MET A 51 11.09 28.85 -33.03
C MET A 51 10.88 28.42 -31.57
N ASN A 52 11.77 27.60 -31.02
CA ASN A 52 11.71 27.19 -29.61
C ASN A 52 11.87 28.39 -28.66
N ILE A 53 12.73 29.34 -28.98
CA ILE A 53 12.88 30.58 -28.20
C ILE A 53 11.62 31.46 -28.35
N LEU A 54 11.11 31.66 -29.59
CA LEU A 54 9.87 32.40 -29.83
C LEU A 54 8.70 31.83 -29.03
N GLY A 55 8.58 30.51 -28.98
CA GLY A 55 7.54 29.80 -28.23
C GLY A 55 7.80 29.65 -26.74
N CYS A 56 8.86 30.23 -26.19
CA CYS A 56 9.27 30.12 -24.79
C CYS A 56 9.47 28.65 -24.34
N LEU A 57 9.84 27.75 -25.27
CA LEU A 57 10.23 26.37 -24.99
C LEU A 57 11.68 26.29 -24.55
N ASP A 58 12.53 27.17 -25.11
CA ASP A 58 13.94 27.34 -24.76
C ASP A 58 14.25 28.79 -24.37
N LYS A 59 15.33 29.02 -23.65
CA LYS A 59 15.80 30.34 -23.26
C LYS A 59 17.02 30.74 -24.06
N ALA A 60 17.11 32.02 -24.45
CA ALA A 60 18.32 32.57 -25.02
C ALA A 60 19.49 32.53 -24.03
N THR A 61 20.71 32.31 -24.53
CA THR A 61 21.93 32.39 -23.72
C THR A 61 22.26 33.86 -23.37
N SER A 62 21.99 34.77 -24.30
CA SER A 62 22.11 36.23 -24.09
C SER A 62 21.16 36.97 -25.03
N GLY A 63 21.00 38.27 -24.81
CA GLY A 63 20.05 39.11 -25.51
C GLY A 63 18.74 39.31 -24.73
N THR A 64 17.80 40.05 -25.30
CA THR A 64 16.51 40.37 -24.67
C THR A 64 15.37 39.86 -25.55
N TYR A 65 14.45 39.10 -24.97
CA TYR A 65 13.22 38.69 -25.63
C TYR A 65 12.01 39.12 -24.82
N ARG A 66 11.08 39.84 -25.48
CA ARG A 66 9.83 40.28 -24.86
C ARG A 66 8.63 39.79 -25.64
N VAL A 67 7.63 39.33 -24.89
CA VAL A 67 6.30 38.91 -25.40
C VAL A 67 5.25 39.85 -24.82
N ALA A 68 4.51 40.54 -25.69
CA ALA A 68 3.55 41.57 -25.29
C ALA A 68 4.11 42.60 -24.27
N GLY A 69 5.38 42.95 -24.42
CA GLY A 69 6.11 43.86 -23.52
C GLY A 69 6.72 43.23 -22.27
N GLN A 70 6.42 41.99 -21.94
CA GLN A 70 6.96 41.28 -20.79
C GLN A 70 8.30 40.61 -21.13
N ASP A 71 9.31 40.81 -20.31
CA ASP A 71 10.65 40.23 -20.51
C ASP A 71 10.68 38.77 -20.10
N VAL A 72 10.95 37.88 -21.05
CA VAL A 72 10.98 36.42 -20.86
C VAL A 72 12.13 35.96 -19.97
N ALA A 73 13.26 36.68 -19.95
CA ALA A 73 14.43 36.32 -19.16
C ALA A 73 14.17 36.36 -17.65
N THR A 74 13.24 37.21 -17.20
CA THR A 74 12.89 37.40 -15.79
C THR A 74 11.90 36.34 -15.25
N LEU A 75 11.35 35.52 -16.13
CA LEU A 75 10.29 34.56 -15.79
C LEU A 75 10.89 33.23 -15.33
N ASP A 76 10.25 32.66 -14.31
CA ASP A 76 10.50 31.28 -13.88
C ASP A 76 9.81 30.25 -14.81
N ALA A 77 10.02 28.98 -14.57
CA ALA A 77 9.49 27.91 -15.42
C ALA A 77 7.93 27.87 -15.42
N ASP A 78 7.30 28.19 -14.30
CA ASP A 78 5.84 28.19 -14.17
C ASP A 78 5.22 29.39 -14.87
N ALA A 79 5.85 30.58 -14.79
CA ALA A 79 5.44 31.77 -15.51
C ALA A 79 5.63 31.60 -17.02
N LEU A 80 6.70 30.93 -17.48
CA LEU A 80 6.88 30.55 -18.88
C LEU A 80 5.80 29.57 -19.36
N ALA A 81 5.43 28.59 -18.55
CA ALA A 81 4.33 27.68 -18.86
C ALA A 81 2.99 28.43 -18.98
N GLN A 82 2.77 29.41 -18.11
CA GLN A 82 1.60 30.29 -18.20
C GLN A 82 1.61 31.13 -19.46
N LEU A 83 2.74 31.76 -19.81
CA LEU A 83 2.89 32.56 -21.02
C LEU A 83 2.61 31.72 -22.26
N ARG A 84 3.11 30.47 -22.31
CA ARG A 84 2.80 29.54 -23.41
C ARG A 84 1.31 29.27 -23.52
N ARG A 85 0.61 29.02 -22.41
CA ARG A 85 -0.84 28.77 -22.42
C ARG A 85 -1.67 29.96 -22.89
N GLU A 86 -1.26 31.17 -22.55
CA GLU A 86 -2.03 32.38 -22.77
C GLU A 86 -1.81 32.96 -24.18
N HIS A 87 -0.58 32.89 -24.69
CA HIS A 87 -0.21 33.58 -25.92
C HIS A 87 0.06 32.66 -27.11
N PHE A 88 0.51 31.41 -26.89
CA PHE A 88 1.03 30.57 -27.96
C PHE A 88 0.15 29.35 -28.27
N GLY A 89 0.01 29.06 -29.58
CA GLY A 89 -0.51 27.79 -30.09
C GLY A 89 0.57 27.14 -30.96
N PHE A 90 0.88 25.86 -30.70
CA PHE A 90 1.90 25.10 -31.42
C PHE A 90 1.28 24.14 -32.42
N ILE A 91 1.74 24.18 -33.68
CA ILE A 91 1.43 23.24 -34.75
C ILE A 91 2.76 22.60 -35.16
N PHE A 92 2.92 21.31 -34.84
CA PHE A 92 4.15 20.57 -35.08
C PHE A 92 4.14 19.80 -36.41
N GLN A 93 5.28 19.55 -37.01
CA GLN A 93 5.48 18.85 -38.26
C GLN A 93 4.89 17.43 -38.27
N ARG A 94 5.07 16.67 -37.17
CA ARG A 94 4.58 15.30 -37.00
C ARG A 94 3.30 15.24 -36.14
N TYR A 95 2.47 16.25 -36.18
CA TYR A 95 1.19 16.42 -35.45
C TYR A 95 1.31 16.38 -33.91
N HIS A 96 2.17 15.53 -33.36
CA HIS A 96 2.42 15.34 -31.94
C HIS A 96 1.11 15.19 -31.13
N LEU A 97 0.20 14.33 -31.62
CA LEU A 97 -0.98 13.97 -30.88
C LEU A 97 -0.68 12.84 -29.89
N LEU A 98 -1.36 12.89 -28.75
CA LEU A 98 -1.28 11.86 -27.72
C LEU A 98 -2.07 10.63 -28.19
N SER A 99 -1.40 9.53 -28.47
CA SER A 99 -1.96 8.35 -29.15
C SER A 99 -3.07 7.65 -28.38
N HIS A 100 -3.07 7.77 -27.05
CA HIS A 100 -4.04 7.17 -26.13
C HIS A 100 -5.25 8.08 -25.85
N LEU A 101 -5.30 9.27 -26.45
CA LEU A 101 -6.39 10.22 -26.33
C LEU A 101 -7.15 10.33 -27.68
N THR A 102 -8.46 10.56 -27.61
CA THR A 102 -9.28 10.85 -28.81
C THR A 102 -8.93 12.23 -29.39
N ALA A 103 -9.45 12.56 -30.57
CA ALA A 103 -9.28 13.88 -31.18
C ALA A 103 -9.77 14.99 -30.25
N GLU A 104 -10.98 14.88 -29.71
CA GLU A 104 -11.53 15.82 -28.73
C GLU A 104 -10.65 15.99 -27.48
N GLN A 105 -10.20 14.88 -26.91
CA GLN A 105 -9.33 14.89 -25.73
C GLN A 105 -7.96 15.51 -26.01
N ASN A 106 -7.39 15.30 -27.20
CA ASN A 106 -6.16 15.97 -27.63
C ASN A 106 -6.33 17.48 -27.71
N VAL A 107 -7.48 17.95 -28.19
CA VAL A 107 -7.81 19.38 -28.28
C VAL A 107 -7.99 19.99 -26.89
N GLU A 108 -8.58 19.26 -25.92
CA GLU A 108 -8.80 19.73 -24.56
C GLU A 108 -7.51 19.95 -23.73
N VAL A 109 -6.40 19.27 -24.06
CA VAL A 109 -5.18 19.23 -23.25
C VAL A 109 -4.70 20.62 -22.76
N PRO A 110 -4.57 21.67 -23.60
CA PRO A 110 -4.14 22.98 -23.14
C PRO A 110 -5.09 23.60 -22.11
N ALA A 111 -6.39 23.38 -22.25
CA ALA A 111 -7.42 23.93 -21.38
C ALA A 111 -7.50 23.20 -20.02
N VAL A 112 -7.07 21.93 -19.95
CA VAL A 112 -6.89 21.22 -18.69
C VAL A 112 -5.88 21.96 -17.81
N TYR A 113 -4.74 22.32 -18.40
CA TYR A 113 -3.69 23.04 -17.66
C TYR A 113 -4.03 24.53 -17.42
N ALA A 114 -4.94 25.09 -18.21
CA ALA A 114 -5.49 26.43 -17.96
C ALA A 114 -6.54 26.45 -16.84
N GLY A 115 -7.00 25.28 -16.36
CA GLY A 115 -7.98 25.18 -15.29
C GLY A 115 -9.43 25.45 -15.70
N LEU A 116 -9.76 25.35 -17.00
CA LEU A 116 -11.13 25.49 -17.47
C LEU A 116 -12.00 24.33 -16.99
N GLU A 117 -13.26 24.63 -16.68
CA GLU A 117 -14.24 23.62 -16.29
C GLU A 117 -14.49 22.61 -17.41
N ARG A 118 -14.62 21.32 -17.08
CA ARG A 118 -14.77 20.22 -18.07
C ARG A 118 -15.85 20.47 -19.11
N LYS A 119 -17.02 20.99 -18.68
CA LYS A 119 -18.12 21.29 -19.60
C LYS A 119 -17.74 22.35 -20.64
N GLN A 120 -17.05 23.39 -20.21
CA GLN A 120 -16.59 24.48 -21.10
C GLN A 120 -15.52 24.00 -22.08
N ARG A 121 -14.57 23.16 -21.58
CA ARG A 121 -13.52 22.58 -22.44
C ARG A 121 -14.12 21.72 -23.54
N LEU A 122 -15.05 20.83 -23.17
CA LEU A 122 -15.71 19.92 -24.09
C LEU A 122 -16.43 20.66 -25.18
N LEU A 123 -17.29 21.63 -24.82
CA LEU A 123 -18.04 22.44 -25.79
C LEU A 123 -17.11 23.19 -26.76
N ARG A 124 -16.02 23.78 -26.23
CA ARG A 124 -15.06 24.51 -27.07
C ARG A 124 -14.25 23.57 -27.97
N ALA A 125 -13.85 22.40 -27.49
CA ALA A 125 -13.15 21.41 -28.30
C ALA A 125 -14.02 20.92 -29.45
N GLN A 126 -15.29 20.64 -29.20
CA GLN A 126 -16.28 20.26 -30.22
C GLN A 126 -16.51 21.39 -31.25
N GLU A 127 -16.66 22.64 -30.79
CA GLU A 127 -16.79 23.82 -31.67
C GLU A 127 -15.55 23.97 -32.57
N LEU A 128 -14.34 23.82 -32.04
CA LEU A 128 -13.11 23.91 -32.81
C LEU A 128 -12.99 22.78 -33.85
N LEU A 129 -13.30 21.56 -33.46
CA LEU A 129 -13.30 20.40 -34.37
C LEU A 129 -14.36 20.55 -35.48
N GLN A 130 -15.54 21.02 -35.13
CA GLN A 130 -16.59 21.31 -36.10
C GLN A 130 -16.15 22.37 -37.12
N ARG A 131 -15.54 23.47 -36.65
CA ARG A 131 -15.00 24.53 -37.53
C ARG A 131 -13.94 24.03 -38.52
N LEU A 132 -13.24 22.95 -38.14
CA LEU A 132 -12.20 22.33 -38.96
C LEU A 132 -12.70 21.09 -39.73
N GLY A 133 -14.02 20.86 -39.79
CA GLY A 133 -14.65 19.77 -40.53
C GLY A 133 -14.35 18.38 -39.97
N LEU A 134 -14.29 18.27 -38.63
CA LEU A 134 -14.01 17.03 -37.91
C LEU A 134 -15.11 16.68 -36.91
N GLU A 135 -16.33 17.16 -37.08
CA GLU A 135 -17.48 16.91 -36.21
C GLU A 135 -17.78 15.43 -36.01
N ASP A 136 -17.64 14.63 -37.08
CA ASP A 136 -17.88 13.17 -37.05
C ASP A 136 -16.68 12.36 -36.57
N ARG A 137 -15.58 13.00 -36.18
CA ARG A 137 -14.29 12.38 -35.85
C ARG A 137 -13.80 12.69 -34.41
N THR A 138 -14.66 13.27 -33.58
CA THR A 138 -14.32 13.72 -32.22
C THR A 138 -13.81 12.60 -31.32
N GLU A 139 -14.39 11.39 -31.44
CA GLU A 139 -14.05 10.21 -30.64
C GLU A 139 -12.95 9.32 -31.26
N TYR A 140 -12.42 9.68 -32.43
CA TYR A 140 -11.40 8.90 -33.13
C TYR A 140 -10.02 9.11 -32.45
N TYR A 141 -9.27 8.02 -32.35
CA TYR A 141 -7.87 8.05 -31.94
C TYR A 141 -6.96 8.48 -33.09
N PRO A 142 -5.77 9.04 -32.83
CA PRO A 142 -4.85 9.49 -33.87
C PRO A 142 -4.55 8.42 -34.95
N ALA A 143 -4.42 7.16 -34.59
CA ALA A 143 -4.19 6.06 -35.54
C ALA A 143 -5.36 5.80 -36.50
N GLN A 144 -6.54 6.33 -36.23
CA GLN A 144 -7.74 6.19 -37.05
C GLN A 144 -7.97 7.40 -37.97
N LEU A 145 -7.11 8.43 -37.86
CA LEU A 145 -7.21 9.68 -38.62
C LEU A 145 -6.17 9.73 -39.73
N SER A 146 -6.51 10.31 -40.87
CA SER A 146 -5.54 10.62 -41.93
C SER A 146 -4.56 11.72 -41.48
N GLY A 147 -3.42 11.87 -42.15
CA GLY A 147 -2.44 12.90 -41.85
C GLY A 147 -3.01 14.31 -41.80
N GLY A 148 -3.81 14.68 -42.83
CA GLY A 148 -4.49 15.97 -42.86
C GLY A 148 -5.52 16.15 -41.73
N GLN A 149 -6.24 15.08 -41.32
CA GLN A 149 -7.14 15.11 -40.17
C GLN A 149 -6.37 15.28 -38.87
N GLN A 150 -5.25 14.57 -38.68
CA GLN A 150 -4.39 14.73 -37.50
C GLN A 150 -3.83 16.16 -37.41
N GLN A 151 -3.44 16.77 -38.53
CA GLN A 151 -2.96 18.14 -38.55
C GLN A 151 -4.07 19.13 -38.16
N ARG A 152 -5.29 18.91 -38.64
CA ARG A 152 -6.46 19.74 -38.25
C ARG A 152 -6.76 19.59 -36.73
N VAL A 153 -6.63 18.40 -36.15
CA VAL A 153 -6.71 18.22 -34.67
C VAL A 153 -5.59 18.99 -33.95
N SER A 154 -4.36 18.98 -34.48
CA SER A 154 -3.24 19.75 -33.93
C SER A 154 -3.50 21.26 -33.98
N ILE A 155 -4.10 21.75 -35.08
CA ILE A 155 -4.53 23.16 -35.22
C ILE A 155 -5.64 23.47 -34.20
N ALA A 156 -6.66 22.62 -34.07
CA ALA A 156 -7.71 22.79 -33.06
C ALA A 156 -7.13 22.89 -31.63
N ARG A 157 -6.15 22.03 -31.29
CA ARG A 157 -5.43 22.07 -30.02
C ARG A 157 -4.69 23.41 -29.83
N ALA A 158 -4.03 23.91 -30.87
CA ALA A 158 -3.32 25.20 -30.81
C ALA A 158 -4.26 26.37 -30.51
N LEU A 159 -5.51 26.30 -30.94
CA LEU A 159 -6.53 27.32 -30.78
C LEU A 159 -7.34 27.22 -29.49
N MET A 160 -7.17 26.15 -28.72
CA MET A 160 -8.02 25.83 -27.58
C MET A 160 -8.05 26.96 -26.54
N ASN A 161 -6.89 27.53 -26.23
CA ASN A 161 -6.75 28.65 -25.28
C ASN A 161 -6.74 30.03 -25.95
N GLY A 162 -7.10 30.11 -27.23
CA GLY A 162 -7.19 31.37 -27.98
C GLY A 162 -5.95 31.76 -28.76
N GLY A 163 -4.78 31.15 -28.51
CA GLY A 163 -3.51 31.29 -29.25
C GLY A 163 -3.30 32.59 -30.03
N GLN A 164 -2.86 33.67 -29.37
CA GLN A 164 -2.64 34.95 -30.06
C GLN A 164 -1.55 34.83 -31.14
N VAL A 165 -0.53 33.99 -30.85
CA VAL A 165 0.57 33.66 -31.76
C VAL A 165 0.48 32.16 -32.11
N ILE A 166 0.34 31.83 -33.37
CA ILE A 166 0.39 30.46 -33.88
C ILE A 166 1.79 30.19 -34.43
N LEU A 167 2.49 29.26 -33.82
CA LEU A 167 3.80 28.78 -34.26
C LEU A 167 3.63 27.48 -35.03
N ALA A 168 3.91 27.47 -36.31
CA ALA A 168 3.74 26.32 -37.20
C ALA A 168 5.10 25.86 -37.74
N ASP A 169 5.57 24.70 -37.26
CA ASP A 169 6.80 24.05 -37.72
C ASP A 169 6.50 23.08 -38.83
N GLU A 170 6.89 23.44 -40.05
CA GLU A 170 6.68 22.67 -41.27
C GLU A 170 5.25 22.10 -41.41
N PRO A 171 4.20 22.94 -41.33
CA PRO A 171 2.82 22.50 -41.14
C PRO A 171 2.28 21.61 -42.27
N THR A 172 2.93 21.59 -43.43
CA THR A 172 2.57 20.80 -44.61
C THR A 172 3.55 19.69 -44.96
N GLY A 173 4.70 19.62 -44.24
CA GLY A 173 5.82 18.77 -44.62
C GLY A 173 5.57 17.24 -44.56
N ALA A 174 4.51 16.82 -43.88
CA ALA A 174 4.12 15.41 -43.76
C ALA A 174 2.77 15.11 -44.47
N LEU A 175 2.30 16.03 -45.31
CA LEU A 175 0.99 15.96 -45.96
C LEU A 175 1.13 15.79 -47.49
N ASP A 176 0.11 15.20 -48.13
CA ASP A 176 -0.07 15.29 -49.55
C ASP A 176 -0.44 16.73 -49.97
N SER A 177 -0.28 17.04 -51.28
CA SER A 177 -0.46 18.39 -51.81
C SER A 177 -1.83 18.99 -51.49
N HIS A 178 -2.89 18.18 -51.58
CA HIS A 178 -4.27 18.64 -51.36
C HIS A 178 -4.48 18.99 -49.87
N SER A 179 -4.09 18.09 -48.98
CA SER A 179 -4.16 18.32 -47.51
C SER A 179 -3.29 19.49 -47.10
N GLY A 180 -2.14 19.70 -47.76
CA GLY A 180 -1.25 20.85 -47.53
C GLY A 180 -1.92 22.18 -47.88
N GLU A 181 -2.62 22.26 -49.04
CA GLU A 181 -3.37 23.45 -49.45
C GLU A 181 -4.50 23.75 -48.45
N GLU A 182 -5.24 22.75 -47.99
CA GLU A 182 -6.28 22.91 -46.96
C GLU A 182 -5.72 23.51 -45.65
N VAL A 183 -4.58 22.99 -45.19
CA VAL A 183 -3.91 23.50 -43.96
C VAL A 183 -3.48 24.96 -44.16
N MET A 184 -2.89 25.30 -45.29
CA MET A 184 -2.51 26.69 -45.58
C MET A 184 -3.71 27.63 -45.65
N ALA A 185 -4.83 27.18 -46.25
CA ALA A 185 -6.07 27.95 -46.26
C ALA A 185 -6.60 28.21 -44.83
N ILE A 186 -6.49 27.23 -43.92
CA ILE A 186 -6.85 27.42 -42.52
C ILE A 186 -5.94 28.45 -41.85
N LEU A 187 -4.61 28.39 -42.07
CA LEU A 187 -3.68 29.36 -41.50
C LEU A 187 -3.96 30.79 -42.00
N HIS A 188 -4.31 30.98 -43.28
CA HIS A 188 -4.76 32.27 -43.79
C HIS A 188 -6.05 32.76 -43.12
N GLN A 189 -7.04 31.87 -42.92
CA GLN A 189 -8.25 32.24 -42.19
C GLN A 189 -7.98 32.65 -40.74
N LEU A 190 -7.01 32.02 -40.06
CA LEU A 190 -6.62 32.38 -38.71
C LEU A 190 -5.97 33.76 -38.67
N ARG A 191 -5.07 34.07 -39.62
CA ARG A 191 -4.51 35.40 -39.76
C ARG A 191 -5.60 36.45 -39.98
N ASP A 192 -6.55 36.18 -40.89
CA ASP A 192 -7.65 37.11 -41.19
C ASP A 192 -8.56 37.38 -39.99
N ARG A 193 -8.60 36.44 -39.03
CA ARG A 193 -9.27 36.60 -37.73
C ARG A 193 -8.44 37.33 -36.68
N GLY A 194 -7.21 37.76 -37.00
CA GLY A 194 -6.34 38.54 -36.11
C GLY A 194 -5.27 37.75 -35.38
N HIS A 195 -5.13 36.44 -35.63
CA HIS A 195 -4.01 35.67 -35.10
C HIS A 195 -2.71 36.04 -35.82
N THR A 196 -1.62 36.11 -35.06
CA THR A 196 -0.27 36.25 -35.63
C THR A 196 0.22 34.83 -35.97
N VAL A 197 0.60 34.61 -37.24
CA VAL A 197 1.00 33.27 -37.71
C VAL A 197 2.47 33.28 -38.09
N ILE A 198 3.27 32.45 -37.46
CA ILE A 198 4.71 32.31 -37.77
C ILE A 198 4.91 30.89 -38.30
N ILE A 199 5.34 30.78 -39.53
CA ILE A 199 5.59 29.51 -40.22
C ILE A 199 7.09 29.33 -40.36
N VAL A 200 7.60 28.21 -39.85
CA VAL A 200 8.97 27.75 -40.11
C VAL A 200 8.90 26.72 -41.21
N THR A 201 9.59 26.95 -42.31
CA THR A 201 9.57 26.02 -43.45
C THR A 201 10.86 26.11 -44.29
N HIS A 202 11.17 25.04 -44.98
CA HIS A 202 12.20 25.02 -46.02
C HIS A 202 11.56 25.00 -47.44
N ASP A 203 10.22 24.92 -47.54
CA ASP A 203 9.50 24.93 -48.80
C ASP A 203 9.24 26.37 -49.28
N PRO A 204 9.79 26.75 -50.46
CA PRO A 204 9.59 28.08 -51.02
C PRO A 204 8.13 28.39 -51.39
N GLN A 205 7.33 27.35 -51.72
CA GLN A 205 5.93 27.55 -52.09
C GLN A 205 5.07 27.92 -50.88
N VAL A 206 5.34 27.27 -49.74
CA VAL A 206 4.71 27.61 -48.46
C VAL A 206 5.14 28.99 -47.99
N ALA A 207 6.44 29.30 -48.08
CA ALA A 207 6.98 30.57 -47.67
C ALA A 207 6.43 31.74 -48.48
N ALA A 208 6.23 31.57 -49.79
CA ALA A 208 5.67 32.58 -50.69
C ALA A 208 4.22 32.98 -50.36
N GLN A 209 3.51 32.17 -49.56
CA GLN A 209 2.14 32.47 -49.13
C GLN A 209 2.12 33.40 -47.89
N ALA A 210 3.28 33.61 -47.20
CA ALA A 210 3.36 34.52 -46.10
C ALA A 210 3.57 35.99 -46.60
N GLU A 211 3.10 36.94 -45.81
CA GLU A 211 3.25 38.38 -46.10
C GLU A 211 4.68 38.86 -45.98
N ARG A 212 5.46 38.22 -45.11
CA ARG A 212 6.84 38.57 -44.85
C ARG A 212 7.67 37.31 -44.74
N VAL A 213 8.79 37.26 -45.46
CA VAL A 213 9.70 36.09 -45.46
C VAL A 213 11.03 36.55 -44.87
N ILE A 214 11.39 35.90 -43.77
CA ILE A 214 12.67 36.12 -43.04
C ILE A 214 13.60 34.97 -43.37
N GLU A 215 14.76 35.25 -43.92
CA GLU A 215 15.76 34.23 -44.26
C GLU A 215 16.86 34.16 -43.17
N ILE A 216 17.08 32.97 -42.66
CA ILE A 216 18.15 32.66 -41.66
C ILE A 216 19.19 31.76 -42.32
N ARG A 217 20.47 32.14 -42.14
CA ARG A 217 21.61 31.35 -42.58
C ARG A 217 22.69 31.37 -41.52
N ASP A 218 23.19 30.21 -41.14
CA ASP A 218 24.28 30.02 -40.19
C ASP A 218 24.09 30.77 -38.83
N GLY A 219 22.84 30.86 -38.37
CA GLY A 219 22.45 31.50 -37.10
C GLY A 219 22.27 33.03 -37.18
N GLU A 220 22.28 33.62 -38.36
CA GLU A 220 22.09 35.06 -38.58
C GLU A 220 20.91 35.32 -39.52
N ILE A 221 20.23 36.47 -39.37
CA ILE A 221 19.21 36.92 -40.32
C ILE A 221 19.91 37.57 -41.50
N VAL A 222 19.74 36.95 -42.70
CA VAL A 222 20.29 37.47 -43.96
C VAL A 222 19.31 38.40 -44.65
N ARG A 223 18.00 38.14 -44.51
CA ARG A 223 16.94 38.92 -45.11
C ARG A 223 15.79 39.12 -44.13
N ASN A 224 15.43 40.40 -43.91
CA ASN A 224 14.32 40.80 -43.05
C ASN A 224 13.59 41.99 -43.67
N PRO A 225 12.60 41.79 -44.55
CA PRO A 225 11.82 42.88 -45.10
C PRO A 225 11.08 43.67 -44.01
N PRO A 226 10.83 44.96 -44.20
CA PRO A 226 10.07 45.75 -43.24
C PRO A 226 8.67 45.16 -43.04
N ALA A 227 8.15 45.23 -41.83
CA ALA A 227 6.77 44.82 -41.55
C ALA A 227 5.79 45.72 -42.28
N ILE A 228 4.73 45.11 -42.79
CA ILE A 228 3.63 45.85 -43.45
C ILE A 228 2.75 46.40 -42.32
N GLU A 229 2.73 47.72 -42.16
CA GLU A 229 1.84 48.39 -41.20
C GLU A 229 0.38 48.09 -41.52
N LYS A 230 -0.24 47.21 -40.77
CA LYS A 230 -1.69 46.97 -40.84
C LYS A 230 -2.40 47.74 -39.71
N VAL A 231 -3.51 48.39 -40.10
CA VAL A 231 -4.44 49.08 -39.20
C VAL A 231 -5.01 48.11 -38.18
N ASN A 232 -5.04 48.53 -36.92
CA ASN A 232 -5.61 47.86 -35.74
C ASN A 232 -6.68 46.77 -36.04
N VAL A 233 -6.31 45.50 -35.95
CA VAL A 233 -7.28 44.41 -35.81
C VAL A 233 -7.50 44.21 -34.30
N THR A 234 -8.52 44.89 -33.80
CA THR A 234 -9.08 44.62 -32.46
C THR A 234 -9.91 43.30 -32.53
N GLY A 235 -9.23 42.20 -32.54
CA GLY A 235 -9.85 40.87 -32.64
C GLY A 235 -9.15 39.81 -31.81
N GLY A 236 -8.72 40.15 -30.62
CA GLY A 236 -8.35 39.15 -29.62
C GLY A 236 -9.63 38.68 -28.93
N THR A 237 -10.04 37.44 -29.18
CA THR A 237 -11.08 36.83 -28.34
C THR A 237 -10.47 36.66 -26.95
N GLU A 238 -10.73 37.63 -26.04
CA GLU A 238 -10.43 37.47 -24.62
C GLU A 238 -11.15 36.21 -24.14
N LEU A 239 -10.40 35.17 -23.88
CA LEU A 239 -10.88 34.09 -23.04
C LEU A 239 -11.06 34.69 -21.65
N VAL A 240 -12.29 34.95 -21.25
CA VAL A 240 -12.63 35.18 -19.86
C VAL A 240 -12.31 33.90 -19.12
N VAL A 241 -11.10 33.77 -18.63
CA VAL A 241 -10.69 32.71 -17.72
C VAL A 241 -11.37 33.03 -16.39
N ASN A 242 -12.56 32.51 -16.18
CA ASN A 242 -13.14 32.47 -14.86
C ASN A 242 -12.24 31.54 -14.01
N THR A 243 -11.28 32.13 -13.32
CA THR A 243 -10.41 31.44 -12.37
C THR A 243 -11.28 30.91 -11.24
N VAL A 244 -11.54 29.64 -11.27
CA VAL A 244 -12.23 28.90 -10.21
C VAL A 244 -11.38 28.99 -8.93
N SER A 245 -12.02 29.20 -7.77
CA SER A 245 -11.38 29.24 -6.45
C SER A 245 -10.30 28.15 -6.30
N GLY A 246 -9.14 28.48 -5.76
CA GLY A 246 -7.95 27.61 -5.71
C GLY A 246 -8.18 26.18 -5.20
N TRP A 247 -9.11 25.96 -4.26
CA TRP A 247 -9.50 24.63 -3.79
C TRP A 247 -10.23 23.81 -4.86
N ARG A 248 -11.17 24.42 -5.59
CA ARG A 248 -11.88 23.74 -6.68
C ARG A 248 -10.96 23.42 -7.86
N GLN A 249 -9.99 24.27 -8.13
CA GLN A 249 -8.97 24.04 -9.15
C GLN A 249 -8.07 22.86 -8.78
N PHE A 250 -7.68 22.74 -7.49
CA PHE A 250 -6.92 21.59 -6.99
C PHE A 250 -7.71 20.28 -7.12
N VAL A 251 -8.97 20.26 -6.69
CA VAL A 251 -9.84 19.06 -6.76
C VAL A 251 -10.11 18.65 -8.22
N SER A 252 -10.35 19.61 -9.12
CA SER A 252 -10.56 19.30 -10.54
C SER A 252 -9.29 18.76 -11.19
N GLY A 253 -8.13 19.36 -10.90
CA GLY A 253 -6.82 18.88 -11.38
C GLY A 253 -6.49 17.48 -10.88
N PHE A 254 -6.80 17.18 -9.61
CA PHE A 254 -6.63 15.86 -9.04
C PHE A 254 -7.51 14.81 -9.73
N ASN A 255 -8.78 15.09 -9.95
CA ASN A 255 -9.70 14.18 -10.65
C ASN A 255 -9.28 13.93 -12.11
N GLU A 256 -8.77 14.95 -12.79
CA GLU A 256 -8.24 14.80 -14.15
C GLU A 256 -6.97 13.95 -14.16
N ALA A 257 -6.04 14.20 -13.24
CA ALA A 257 -4.82 13.41 -13.09
C ALA A 257 -5.16 11.94 -12.75
N LEU A 258 -6.16 11.70 -11.91
CA LEU A 258 -6.66 10.37 -11.57
C LEU A 258 -7.23 9.66 -12.81
N THR A 259 -8.03 10.36 -13.61
CA THR A 259 -8.63 9.80 -14.83
C THR A 259 -7.55 9.47 -15.87
N MET A 260 -6.57 10.36 -16.05
CA MET A 260 -5.43 10.13 -16.96
C MET A 260 -4.55 8.97 -16.48
N ALA A 261 -4.26 8.89 -15.18
CA ALA A 261 -3.51 7.79 -14.59
C ALA A 261 -4.22 6.44 -14.80
N TRP A 262 -5.53 6.39 -14.57
CA TRP A 262 -6.33 5.17 -14.81
C TRP A 262 -6.29 4.71 -16.26
N ARG A 263 -6.42 5.64 -17.23
CA ARG A 263 -6.33 5.34 -18.66
C ARG A 263 -4.94 4.85 -19.06
N ALA A 264 -3.89 5.47 -18.52
CA ALA A 264 -2.50 5.06 -18.77
C ALA A 264 -2.23 3.64 -18.26
N LEU A 265 -2.75 3.29 -17.08
CA LEU A 265 -2.67 1.94 -16.51
C LEU A 265 -3.44 0.91 -17.36
N ALA A 266 -4.64 1.26 -17.83
CA ALA A 266 -5.45 0.38 -18.65
C ALA A 266 -4.86 0.13 -20.05
N ALA A 267 -4.08 1.08 -20.58
CA ALA A 267 -3.43 0.96 -21.89
C ALA A 267 -2.29 -0.07 -21.90
N ASN A 268 -1.57 -0.26 -20.78
CA ASN A 268 -0.38 -1.13 -20.67
C ASN A 268 -0.58 -2.24 -19.61
N LYS A 269 -1.56 -3.11 -19.82
CA LYS A 269 -2.01 -4.13 -18.85
C LYS A 269 -0.90 -5.03 -18.32
N MET A 270 0.00 -5.54 -19.17
CA MET A 270 1.06 -6.45 -18.76
C MET A 270 2.10 -5.77 -17.86
N ARG A 271 2.47 -4.52 -18.18
CA ARG A 271 3.39 -3.73 -17.36
C ARG A 271 2.76 -3.43 -16.00
N THR A 272 1.51 -2.98 -15.99
CA THR A 272 0.75 -2.68 -14.78
C THR A 272 0.63 -3.90 -13.89
N LEU A 273 0.35 -5.09 -14.44
CA LEU A 273 0.27 -6.34 -13.69
C LEU A 273 1.62 -6.70 -13.05
N LEU A 274 2.72 -6.63 -13.81
CA LEU A 274 4.06 -6.92 -13.31
C LEU A 274 4.50 -5.94 -12.21
N THR A 275 4.14 -4.65 -12.36
CA THR A 275 4.42 -3.62 -11.35
C THR A 275 3.67 -3.90 -10.07
N MET A 276 2.38 -4.26 -10.18
CA MET A 276 1.55 -4.57 -9.02
C MET A 276 1.94 -5.87 -8.32
N LEU A 277 2.51 -6.85 -9.04
CA LEU A 277 2.83 -8.16 -8.48
C LEU A 277 3.73 -8.08 -7.25
N GLY A 278 4.77 -7.23 -7.28
CA GLY A 278 5.64 -7.01 -6.12
C GLY A 278 4.90 -6.42 -4.92
N ILE A 279 3.99 -5.48 -5.16
CA ILE A 279 3.17 -4.87 -4.10
C ILE A 279 2.12 -5.86 -3.58
N ILE A 280 1.47 -6.62 -4.47
CA ILE A 280 0.49 -7.66 -4.09
C ILE A 280 1.15 -8.67 -3.14
N ILE A 281 2.32 -9.21 -3.51
CA ILE A 281 3.05 -10.18 -2.69
C ILE A 281 3.49 -9.54 -1.38
N GLY A 282 4.04 -8.31 -1.41
CA GLY A 282 4.48 -7.59 -0.22
C GLY A 282 3.34 -7.36 0.78
N ILE A 283 2.22 -6.81 0.34
CA ILE A 283 1.06 -6.53 1.19
C ILE A 283 0.39 -7.83 1.66
N ALA A 284 0.24 -8.82 0.77
CA ALA A 284 -0.32 -10.11 1.15
C ALA A 284 0.51 -10.80 2.24
N SER A 285 1.84 -10.73 2.13
CA SER A 285 2.76 -11.27 3.15
C SER A 285 2.61 -10.55 4.49
N VAL A 286 2.59 -9.20 4.50
CA VAL A 286 2.41 -8.39 5.71
C VAL A 286 1.11 -8.74 6.42
N VAL A 287 -0.01 -8.71 5.70
CA VAL A 287 -1.34 -8.97 6.27
C VAL A 287 -1.46 -10.41 6.75
N SER A 288 -0.98 -11.38 5.95
CA SER A 288 -1.03 -12.81 6.33
C SER A 288 -0.21 -13.09 7.58
N ILE A 289 0.98 -12.51 7.71
CA ILE A 289 1.84 -12.67 8.91
C ILE A 289 1.15 -12.13 10.15
N VAL A 290 0.52 -10.95 10.07
CA VAL A 290 -0.19 -10.36 11.21
C VAL A 290 -1.39 -11.22 11.60
N VAL A 291 -2.22 -11.60 10.63
CA VAL A 291 -3.46 -12.37 10.86
C VAL A 291 -3.16 -13.77 11.41
N VAL A 292 -2.25 -14.50 10.77
CA VAL A 292 -1.87 -15.87 11.19
C VAL A 292 -1.09 -15.82 12.52
N GLY A 293 -0.24 -14.83 12.71
CA GLY A 293 0.51 -14.64 13.95
C GLY A 293 -0.39 -14.35 15.16
N ASP A 294 -1.41 -13.52 14.99
CA ASP A 294 -2.39 -13.25 16.05
C ASP A 294 -3.26 -14.48 16.34
N ALA A 295 -3.70 -15.21 15.33
CA ALA A 295 -4.45 -16.44 15.51
C ALA A 295 -3.64 -17.50 16.28
N ALA A 296 -2.39 -17.72 15.89
CA ALA A 296 -1.48 -18.65 16.57
C ALA A 296 -1.23 -18.24 18.04
N LYS A 297 -1.05 -16.94 18.28
CA LYS A 297 -0.87 -16.40 19.65
C LYS A 297 -2.12 -16.66 20.51
N GLN A 298 -3.31 -16.35 20.00
CA GLN A 298 -4.55 -16.54 20.73
C GLN A 298 -4.80 -18.03 21.07
N MET A 299 -4.49 -18.91 20.13
CA MET A 299 -4.56 -20.35 20.30
C MET A 299 -3.65 -20.83 21.44
N VAL A 300 -2.38 -20.48 21.40
CA VAL A 300 -1.42 -20.85 22.46
C VAL A 300 -1.85 -20.28 23.82
N LEU A 301 -2.32 -19.03 23.86
CA LEU A 301 -2.82 -18.42 25.10
C LEU A 301 -4.11 -19.10 25.60
N ALA A 302 -5.01 -19.53 24.71
CA ALA A 302 -6.22 -20.26 25.07
C ALA A 302 -5.87 -21.63 25.69
N ASP A 303 -4.94 -22.36 25.07
CA ASP A 303 -4.47 -23.65 25.59
C ASP A 303 -3.81 -23.51 26.98
N ILE A 304 -2.95 -22.52 27.17
CA ILE A 304 -2.31 -22.28 28.46
C ILE A 304 -3.35 -21.84 29.52
N ARG A 305 -4.31 -20.99 29.14
CA ARG A 305 -5.40 -20.60 30.06
C ARG A 305 -6.28 -21.78 30.46
N SER A 306 -6.42 -22.79 29.59
CA SER A 306 -7.18 -24.00 29.91
C SER A 306 -6.51 -24.88 30.98
N ILE A 307 -5.17 -24.79 31.10
CA ILE A 307 -4.37 -25.52 32.10
C ILE A 307 -4.43 -24.86 33.48
N GLY A 308 -4.91 -23.60 33.58
CA GLY A 308 -4.98 -22.80 34.79
C GLY A 308 -3.93 -21.70 34.82
N THR A 309 -4.40 -20.46 34.93
CA THR A 309 -3.54 -19.28 35.06
C THR A 309 -3.26 -18.95 36.51
N ASN A 310 -2.14 -18.34 36.81
CA ASN A 310 -1.69 -17.97 38.17
C ASN A 310 -1.47 -19.16 39.10
N THR A 311 -1.02 -20.30 38.57
CA THR A 311 -0.69 -21.46 39.37
C THR A 311 0.81 -21.68 39.48
N ILE A 312 1.23 -22.11 40.65
CA ILE A 312 2.60 -22.55 40.97
C ILE A 312 2.49 -23.98 41.46
N ASP A 313 3.09 -24.90 40.75
CA ASP A 313 3.18 -26.28 41.15
C ASP A 313 4.48 -26.51 41.93
N VAL A 314 4.39 -27.26 43.02
CA VAL A 314 5.53 -27.66 43.86
C VAL A 314 5.67 -29.15 43.75
N TYR A 315 6.84 -29.60 43.38
CA TYR A 315 7.19 -31.02 43.26
C TYR A 315 8.36 -31.37 44.18
N PRO A 316 8.44 -32.62 44.69
CA PRO A 316 9.60 -33.08 45.43
C PRO A 316 10.80 -33.29 44.49
N GLY A 317 12.02 -33.04 44.97
CA GLY A 317 13.24 -33.15 44.17
C GLY A 317 13.97 -31.84 44.01
N LYS A 318 15.17 -31.87 43.44
CA LYS A 318 15.99 -30.66 43.23
C LYS A 318 15.63 -29.98 41.90
N ASP A 319 15.26 -30.78 40.92
CA ASP A 319 14.94 -30.30 39.56
C ASP A 319 13.96 -31.27 38.88
N PHE A 320 13.45 -30.87 37.71
CA PHE A 320 12.52 -31.67 36.92
C PHE A 320 13.15 -33.00 36.48
N GLY A 321 12.49 -34.13 36.84
CA GLY A 321 12.99 -35.49 36.53
C GLY A 321 13.96 -36.06 37.57
N ASP A 322 14.13 -35.42 38.73
CA ASP A 322 14.90 -35.94 39.84
C ASP A 322 14.04 -36.97 40.65
N ASP A 323 14.18 -38.25 40.32
CA ASP A 323 13.45 -39.36 40.95
C ASP A 323 14.18 -39.95 42.14
N ASP A 324 15.11 -39.24 42.77
CA ASP A 324 15.85 -39.74 43.95
C ASP A 324 14.88 -40.05 45.10
N PRO A 325 14.85 -41.32 45.59
CA PRO A 325 13.93 -41.76 46.63
C PRO A 325 13.98 -40.95 47.92
N GLN A 326 15.13 -40.30 48.21
CA GLN A 326 15.27 -39.48 49.42
C GLN A 326 14.41 -38.19 49.39
N TYR A 327 14.00 -37.72 48.20
CA TYR A 327 13.16 -36.52 48.05
C TYR A 327 11.67 -36.84 47.92
N GLN A 328 11.29 -38.07 47.62
CA GLN A 328 9.87 -38.46 47.40
C GLN A 328 8.97 -38.16 48.61
N GLN A 329 9.54 -38.10 49.81
CA GLN A 329 8.81 -37.81 51.06
C GLN A 329 8.93 -36.35 51.50
N ALA A 330 9.46 -35.44 50.66
CA ALA A 330 9.71 -34.04 51.01
C ALA A 330 8.45 -33.26 51.34
N LEU A 331 7.40 -33.44 50.53
CA LEU A 331 6.15 -32.70 50.67
C LEU A 331 5.16 -33.41 51.59
N LYS A 332 4.68 -32.71 52.61
CA LYS A 332 3.75 -33.22 53.61
C LYS A 332 2.47 -32.40 53.66
N TYR A 333 1.45 -32.95 54.28
CA TYR A 333 0.16 -32.26 54.46
C TYR A 333 0.31 -30.97 55.31
N ASP A 334 1.20 -30.97 56.26
CA ASP A 334 1.47 -29.77 57.08
C ASP A 334 2.04 -28.60 56.26
N ASP A 335 2.71 -28.90 55.16
CA ASP A 335 3.20 -27.88 54.22
C ASP A 335 2.04 -27.24 53.44
N LEU A 336 1.06 -28.05 53.02
CA LEU A 336 -0.15 -27.54 52.42
C LEU A 336 -0.91 -26.58 53.34
N ILE A 337 -1.06 -26.94 54.63
CA ILE A 337 -1.73 -26.08 55.63
C ILE A 337 -0.96 -24.76 55.80
N ALA A 338 0.37 -24.81 55.85
CA ALA A 338 1.20 -23.62 55.98
C ALA A 338 1.09 -22.70 54.76
N ILE A 339 1.02 -23.27 53.57
CA ILE A 339 0.82 -22.55 52.30
C ILE A 339 -0.55 -21.87 52.27
N GLN A 340 -1.62 -22.59 52.63
CA GLN A 340 -3.01 -22.07 52.61
C GLN A 340 -3.19 -20.84 53.56
N LYS A 341 -2.37 -20.70 54.59
CA LYS A 341 -2.40 -19.56 55.50
C LYS A 341 -1.75 -18.28 54.95
N GLN A 342 -1.09 -18.34 53.82
CA GLN A 342 -0.40 -17.19 53.26
C GLN A 342 -1.39 -16.20 52.62
N PRO A 343 -1.18 -14.87 52.77
CA PRO A 343 -2.14 -13.87 52.30
C PRO A 343 -2.28 -13.79 50.78
N TRP A 344 -1.25 -14.18 50.04
CA TRP A 344 -1.19 -14.19 48.58
C TRP A 344 -1.78 -15.47 47.96
N VAL A 345 -2.13 -16.49 48.72
CA VAL A 345 -2.73 -17.74 48.25
C VAL A 345 -4.24 -17.60 48.14
N ALA A 346 -4.77 -17.87 46.98
CA ALA A 346 -6.21 -17.98 46.75
C ALA A 346 -6.73 -19.35 47.14
N SER A 347 -6.05 -20.40 46.71
CA SER A 347 -6.31 -21.79 47.08
C SER A 347 -5.05 -22.62 46.89
N ALA A 348 -4.94 -23.74 47.61
CA ALA A 348 -3.89 -24.72 47.39
C ALA A 348 -4.51 -26.12 47.48
N THR A 349 -4.14 -26.96 46.51
CA THR A 349 -4.62 -28.33 46.43
C THR A 349 -3.48 -29.32 46.41
N PRO A 350 -3.53 -30.38 47.23
CA PRO A 350 -2.56 -31.45 47.18
C PRO A 350 -2.90 -32.37 45.99
N ALA A 351 -1.90 -33.02 45.43
CA ALA A 351 -2.10 -34.11 44.50
C ALA A 351 -1.29 -35.35 44.93
N VAL A 352 -1.94 -36.46 44.88
CA VAL A 352 -1.38 -37.80 45.06
C VAL A 352 -1.85 -38.64 43.89
N SER A 353 -0.96 -39.22 43.11
CA SER A 353 -1.35 -39.94 41.87
C SER A 353 -0.71 -41.32 41.81
N GLN A 354 -1.45 -42.28 41.29
CA GLN A 354 -0.99 -43.62 41.00
C GLN A 354 -1.76 -44.21 39.84
N ASN A 355 -1.12 -44.98 38.99
CA ASN A 355 -1.82 -45.73 37.94
C ASN A 355 -2.46 -46.98 38.56
N LEU A 356 -3.77 -47.09 38.44
CA LEU A 356 -4.59 -48.18 39.00
C LEU A 356 -5.48 -48.78 37.94
N ARG A 357 -5.94 -50.01 38.23
CA ARG A 357 -6.97 -50.66 37.41
C ARG A 357 -8.34 -50.29 37.93
N LEU A 358 -9.20 -49.88 37.02
CA LEU A 358 -10.63 -49.64 37.30
C LEU A 358 -11.44 -50.81 36.78
N ARG A 359 -12.35 -51.31 37.60
CA ARG A 359 -13.24 -52.42 37.20
C ARG A 359 -14.70 -52.05 37.45
N TYR A 360 -15.50 -52.34 36.44
CA TYR A 360 -16.96 -52.29 36.54
C TYR A 360 -17.53 -53.43 35.72
N ASN A 361 -18.25 -54.37 36.39
CA ASN A 361 -18.71 -55.62 35.78
C ASN A 361 -17.56 -56.34 35.04
N ASN A 362 -17.70 -56.52 33.74
CA ASN A 362 -16.72 -57.20 32.87
C ASN A 362 -15.68 -56.26 32.25
N VAL A 363 -15.75 -54.96 32.55
CA VAL A 363 -14.81 -53.95 32.00
C VAL A 363 -13.70 -53.75 33.01
N ASP A 364 -12.46 -53.89 32.54
CA ASP A 364 -11.24 -53.67 33.31
C ASP A 364 -10.29 -52.78 32.49
N VAL A 365 -10.00 -51.57 32.98
CA VAL A 365 -9.17 -50.54 32.30
C VAL A 365 -8.13 -49.97 33.25
N ALA A 366 -6.96 -49.65 32.71
CA ALA A 366 -5.94 -48.94 33.46
C ALA A 366 -6.20 -47.43 33.38
N ALA A 367 -6.18 -46.76 34.52
CA ALA A 367 -6.39 -45.31 34.59
C ALA A 367 -5.44 -44.66 35.63
N SER A 368 -5.19 -43.40 35.46
CA SER A 368 -4.50 -42.57 36.45
C SER A 368 -5.51 -42.15 37.51
N ALA A 369 -5.33 -42.67 38.72
CA ALA A 369 -6.11 -42.27 39.90
C ALA A 369 -5.41 -41.13 40.62
N ASN A 370 -6.09 -40.00 40.77
CA ASN A 370 -5.54 -38.77 41.37
C ASN A 370 -6.33 -38.44 42.65
N GLY A 371 -5.62 -38.37 43.75
CA GLY A 371 -6.18 -37.89 45.01
C GLY A 371 -6.02 -36.40 45.11
N VAL A 372 -7.14 -35.68 45.18
CA VAL A 372 -7.18 -34.19 45.09
C VAL A 372 -8.13 -33.61 46.14
N SER A 373 -8.12 -32.31 46.32
CA SER A 373 -9.13 -31.59 47.11
C SER A 373 -10.35 -31.20 46.24
N GLY A 374 -11.43 -30.75 46.88
CA GLY A 374 -12.61 -30.25 46.15
C GLY A 374 -12.34 -29.04 45.26
N ASP A 375 -11.38 -28.20 45.64
CA ASP A 375 -11.00 -26.99 44.90
C ASP A 375 -10.21 -27.29 43.63
N TYR A 376 -9.69 -28.51 43.47
CA TYR A 376 -8.94 -28.94 42.30
C TYR A 376 -9.64 -28.61 40.96
N PHE A 377 -10.92 -28.95 40.87
CA PHE A 377 -11.71 -28.76 39.67
C PHE A 377 -11.89 -27.27 39.31
N ASN A 378 -12.02 -26.42 40.34
CA ASN A 378 -12.09 -24.96 40.15
C ASN A 378 -10.73 -24.37 39.72
N VAL A 379 -9.63 -24.88 40.31
CA VAL A 379 -8.26 -24.46 39.96
C VAL A 379 -7.93 -24.73 38.50
N TYR A 380 -8.33 -25.92 38.01
CA TYR A 380 -8.12 -26.32 36.62
C TYR A 380 -9.25 -25.92 35.67
N GLY A 381 -10.29 -25.23 36.13
CA GLY A 381 -11.42 -24.75 35.32
C GLY A 381 -12.26 -25.88 34.68
N MET A 382 -12.29 -27.04 35.35
CA MET A 382 -13.09 -28.20 34.90
C MET A 382 -14.58 -27.97 35.18
N THR A 383 -15.42 -28.44 34.27
CA THR A 383 -16.88 -28.42 34.40
C THR A 383 -17.41 -29.84 34.63
N PHE A 384 -18.57 -29.97 35.24
CA PHE A 384 -19.21 -31.28 35.48
C PHE A 384 -20.34 -31.47 34.49
N SER A 385 -20.32 -32.59 33.76
CA SER A 385 -21.45 -33.01 32.93
C SER A 385 -22.53 -33.72 33.72
N GLU A 386 -22.13 -34.43 34.76
CA GLU A 386 -23.03 -35.16 35.68
C GLU A 386 -22.50 -35.01 37.13
N GLY A 387 -23.41 -34.84 38.10
CA GLY A 387 -23.03 -34.79 39.52
C GLY A 387 -22.26 -33.57 39.97
N ASN A 388 -21.48 -33.70 41.01
CA ASN A 388 -20.70 -32.61 41.64
C ASN A 388 -19.36 -33.12 42.16
N THR A 389 -18.51 -32.18 42.62
CA THR A 389 -17.25 -32.47 43.31
C THR A 389 -17.47 -32.96 44.77
N PHE A 390 -16.40 -33.40 45.46
CA PHE A 390 -16.47 -33.81 46.85
C PHE A 390 -16.62 -32.63 47.80
N ASN A 391 -17.40 -32.82 48.85
CA ASN A 391 -17.54 -31.84 49.91
C ASN A 391 -16.47 -32.03 51.02
N GLN A 392 -16.40 -31.11 51.96
CA GLN A 392 -15.36 -31.13 53.03
C GLN A 392 -15.54 -32.32 53.98
N GLU A 393 -16.79 -32.78 54.20
CA GLU A 393 -17.04 -33.98 55.02
C GLU A 393 -16.52 -35.24 54.36
N GLN A 394 -16.67 -35.37 53.07
CA GLN A 394 -16.16 -36.53 52.28
C GLN A 394 -14.62 -36.53 52.27
N LEU A 395 -13.99 -35.34 52.21
CA LEU A 395 -12.54 -35.18 52.30
C LEU A 395 -12.05 -35.61 53.69
N ASN A 396 -12.65 -35.09 54.76
CA ASN A 396 -12.24 -35.39 56.14
C ASN A 396 -12.55 -36.83 56.55
N GLY A 397 -13.69 -37.35 56.09
CA GLY A 397 -14.16 -38.72 56.39
C GLY A 397 -13.49 -39.82 55.61
N ARG A 398 -12.55 -39.53 54.71
CA ARG A 398 -11.92 -40.48 53.79
C ARG A 398 -13.00 -41.30 53.04
N ALA A 399 -14.00 -40.59 52.47
CA ALA A 399 -15.11 -41.20 51.81
C ALA A 399 -14.68 -41.97 50.56
N GLN A 400 -15.29 -43.10 50.29
CA GLN A 400 -15.05 -43.94 49.11
C GLN A 400 -15.88 -43.42 47.95
N VAL A 401 -15.53 -42.23 47.43
CA VAL A 401 -16.20 -41.56 46.33
C VAL A 401 -15.19 -41.25 45.22
N VAL A 402 -15.68 -41.21 43.98
CA VAL A 402 -14.84 -41.01 42.80
C VAL A 402 -15.55 -40.10 41.78
N VAL A 403 -14.79 -39.21 41.15
CA VAL A 403 -15.19 -38.45 40.00
C VAL A 403 -14.49 -39.05 38.78
N LEU A 404 -15.22 -39.28 37.69
CA LEU A 404 -14.67 -39.83 36.44
C LEU A 404 -14.39 -38.71 35.46
N ASP A 405 -13.42 -38.90 34.57
CA ASP A 405 -13.33 -38.07 33.36
C ASP A 405 -14.28 -38.61 32.26
N SER A 406 -14.60 -37.78 31.27
CA SER A 406 -15.51 -38.14 30.16
C SER A 406 -15.05 -39.38 29.38
N ASN A 407 -13.74 -39.60 29.25
CA ASN A 407 -13.17 -40.73 28.54
C ASN A 407 -13.33 -42.02 29.36
N THR A 408 -13.03 -41.95 30.66
CA THR A 408 -13.20 -43.07 31.59
C THR A 408 -14.66 -43.46 31.70
N ARG A 409 -15.60 -42.49 31.76
CA ARG A 409 -17.03 -42.72 31.73
C ARG A 409 -17.45 -43.50 30.48
N ARG A 410 -17.00 -43.09 29.31
CA ARG A 410 -17.35 -43.77 28.04
C ARG A 410 -16.83 -45.19 27.95
N GLN A 411 -15.65 -45.46 28.51
CA GLN A 411 -15.09 -46.83 28.49
C GLN A 411 -15.70 -47.75 29.53
N LEU A 412 -15.96 -47.26 30.75
CA LEU A 412 -16.55 -48.08 31.81
C LEU A 412 -18.07 -48.29 31.62
N PHE A 413 -18.75 -47.26 31.07
CA PHE A 413 -20.22 -47.24 30.96
C PHE A 413 -20.70 -46.94 29.53
N PRO A 414 -20.37 -47.76 28.53
CA PRO A 414 -20.68 -47.45 27.12
C PRO A 414 -22.18 -47.33 26.79
N HIS A 415 -23.02 -47.95 27.57
CA HIS A 415 -24.48 -48.04 27.30
C HIS A 415 -25.35 -47.43 28.41
N LYS A 416 -24.79 -46.71 29.36
CA LYS A 416 -25.53 -46.20 30.52
C LYS A 416 -25.66 -44.66 30.43
N ALA A 417 -26.88 -44.16 30.59
CA ALA A 417 -27.15 -42.72 30.46
C ALA A 417 -26.74 -41.96 31.73
N ASP A 418 -26.99 -42.47 32.91
CA ASP A 418 -26.61 -41.85 34.19
C ASP A 418 -25.67 -42.79 34.93
N VAL A 419 -24.52 -42.29 35.36
CA VAL A 419 -23.49 -43.07 36.04
C VAL A 419 -23.30 -42.64 37.50
N VAL A 420 -23.95 -41.56 37.93
CA VAL A 420 -23.87 -41.07 39.30
C VAL A 420 -24.57 -42.07 40.25
N GLY A 421 -23.87 -42.44 41.31
CA GLY A 421 -24.34 -43.41 42.28
C GLY A 421 -23.85 -44.85 42.06
N GLU A 422 -23.30 -45.16 40.88
CA GLU A 422 -22.72 -46.47 40.60
C GLU A 422 -21.44 -46.72 41.42
N VAL A 423 -21.16 -47.99 41.70
CA VAL A 423 -19.97 -48.38 42.44
C VAL A 423 -18.99 -49.07 41.49
N ILE A 424 -17.77 -48.55 41.45
CA ILE A 424 -16.65 -49.12 40.70
C ILE A 424 -15.55 -49.58 41.65
N LEU A 425 -14.73 -50.50 41.21
CA LEU A 425 -13.50 -50.84 41.94
C LEU A 425 -12.33 -49.96 41.41
N VAL A 426 -11.72 -49.22 42.28
CA VAL A 426 -10.49 -48.45 42.02
C VAL A 426 -9.34 -49.20 42.69
N GLY A 427 -8.58 -49.96 41.88
CA GLY A 427 -7.68 -50.96 42.45
C GLY A 427 -8.47 -52.03 43.19
N ASN A 428 -8.30 -52.10 44.51
CA ASN A 428 -9.04 -53.03 45.38
C ASN A 428 -10.11 -52.33 46.23
N MET A 429 -10.33 -51.05 46.06
CA MET A 429 -11.26 -50.27 46.86
C MET A 429 -12.56 -50.00 46.08
N PRO A 430 -13.72 -50.32 46.67
CA PRO A 430 -14.98 -49.90 46.07
C PRO A 430 -15.18 -48.39 46.26
N ALA A 431 -15.54 -47.70 45.21
CA ALA A 431 -15.80 -46.25 45.23
C ALA A 431 -17.09 -45.92 44.49
N ARG A 432 -17.93 -45.07 45.07
CA ARG A 432 -19.16 -44.60 44.47
C ARG A 432 -18.87 -43.40 43.52
N VAL A 433 -19.35 -43.48 42.30
CA VAL A 433 -19.29 -42.36 41.35
C VAL A 433 -20.23 -41.25 41.81
N ILE A 434 -19.70 -40.04 41.99
CA ILE A 434 -20.42 -38.84 42.43
C ILE A 434 -20.51 -37.76 41.36
N GLY A 435 -19.70 -37.86 40.32
CA GLY A 435 -19.71 -36.91 39.22
C GLY A 435 -18.84 -37.34 38.06
N VAL A 436 -19.06 -36.66 36.93
CA VAL A 436 -18.26 -36.78 35.73
C VAL A 436 -17.77 -35.40 35.36
N ALA A 437 -16.45 -35.19 35.37
CA ALA A 437 -15.81 -33.95 35.01
C ALA A 437 -15.41 -33.95 33.54
N GLU A 438 -15.60 -32.83 32.89
CA GLU A 438 -15.15 -32.57 31.52
C GLU A 438 -13.93 -31.67 31.56
N GLU A 439 -12.86 -32.16 30.99
CA GLU A 439 -11.68 -31.35 30.71
C GLU A 439 -11.97 -30.48 29.45
N LYS A 440 -11.66 -29.19 29.48
CA LYS A 440 -11.73 -28.37 28.28
C LYS A 440 -10.84 -28.99 27.21
N GLN A 441 -11.37 -29.21 26.02
CA GLN A 441 -10.60 -29.76 24.90
C GLN A 441 -9.41 -28.87 24.59
N SER A 442 -8.20 -29.39 24.76
CA SER A 442 -6.98 -28.77 24.25
C SER A 442 -6.89 -28.99 22.75
N MET A 443 -6.39 -27.99 22.03
CA MET A 443 -6.22 -28.03 20.58
C MET A 443 -5.14 -29.04 20.12
N PHE A 444 -4.25 -29.46 21.04
CA PHE A 444 -3.28 -30.53 20.81
C PHE A 444 -3.89 -31.96 20.88
N GLY A 445 -5.18 -32.02 20.91
CA GLY A 445 -5.94 -33.25 20.95
C GLY A 445 -6.46 -33.62 22.35
N SER A 446 -7.58 -34.33 22.41
CA SER A 446 -8.08 -34.87 23.67
C SER A 446 -7.09 -35.91 24.20
N SER A 447 -6.65 -35.74 25.43
CA SER A 447 -5.84 -36.75 26.11
C SER A 447 -6.66 -38.05 26.14
N LYS A 448 -6.13 -39.13 25.53
CA LYS A 448 -6.77 -40.46 25.60
C LYS A 448 -6.49 -41.17 26.93
N VAL A 449 -5.79 -40.51 27.84
CA VAL A 449 -5.45 -41.04 29.16
C VAL A 449 -6.73 -41.10 29.99
N LEU A 450 -7.02 -42.25 30.52
CA LEU A 450 -8.14 -42.43 31.44
C LEU A 450 -7.76 -41.91 32.81
N ARG A 451 -8.61 -41.02 33.37
CA ARG A 451 -8.36 -40.39 34.67
C ARG A 451 -9.58 -40.56 35.60
N VAL A 452 -9.29 -40.69 36.87
CA VAL A 452 -10.28 -40.59 37.94
C VAL A 452 -9.74 -39.74 39.08
N TRP A 453 -10.63 -39.09 39.80
CA TRP A 453 -10.29 -38.25 40.93
C TRP A 453 -10.97 -38.76 42.20
N LEU A 454 -10.21 -38.88 43.27
CA LEU A 454 -10.69 -39.28 44.59
C LEU A 454 -10.32 -38.21 45.62
N PRO A 455 -10.96 -38.14 46.78
CA PRO A 455 -10.42 -37.34 47.88
C PRO A 455 -8.99 -37.76 48.20
N TYR A 456 -8.08 -36.76 48.30
CA TYR A 456 -6.66 -37.06 48.54
C TYR A 456 -6.44 -37.85 49.83
N SER A 457 -7.29 -37.62 50.87
CA SER A 457 -7.27 -38.34 52.14
C SER A 457 -7.65 -39.82 51.97
N THR A 458 -8.54 -40.16 51.06
CA THR A 458 -8.91 -41.53 50.70
C THR A 458 -7.79 -42.17 49.90
N MET A 459 -7.26 -41.45 48.90
CA MET A 459 -6.20 -41.97 48.04
C MET A 459 -4.93 -42.28 48.87
N SER A 460 -4.42 -41.29 49.66
CA SER A 460 -3.22 -41.50 50.46
C SER A 460 -3.40 -42.52 51.59
N GLY A 461 -4.54 -42.49 52.30
CA GLY A 461 -4.74 -43.35 53.46
C GLY A 461 -5.26 -44.77 53.18
N ARG A 462 -6.19 -44.94 52.21
CA ARG A 462 -6.83 -46.24 51.92
C ARG A 462 -6.24 -46.96 50.72
N VAL A 463 -5.76 -46.21 49.71
CA VAL A 463 -5.28 -46.80 48.46
C VAL A 463 -3.76 -46.97 48.50
N MET A 464 -3.01 -45.94 48.85
CA MET A 464 -1.56 -45.94 48.78
C MET A 464 -0.87 -46.24 50.11
N GLY A 465 -1.52 -45.94 51.24
CA GLY A 465 -0.91 -46.11 52.57
C GLY A 465 0.28 -45.18 52.83
N GLN A 466 0.35 -44.02 52.17
CA GLN A 466 1.44 -43.06 52.26
C GLN A 466 1.03 -41.74 52.98
N SER A 467 1.98 -41.04 53.60
CA SER A 467 1.76 -39.79 54.32
C SER A 467 2.31 -38.56 53.59
N TRP A 468 2.92 -38.73 52.43
CA TRP A 468 3.52 -37.67 51.65
C TRP A 468 2.71 -37.36 50.39
N LEU A 469 2.91 -36.16 49.84
CA LEU A 469 2.23 -35.67 48.64
C LEU A 469 3.16 -35.75 47.44
N ASN A 470 2.60 -36.06 46.25
CA ASN A 470 3.36 -36.03 45.01
C ASN A 470 3.56 -34.62 44.46
N SER A 471 2.61 -33.71 44.72
CA SER A 471 2.73 -32.29 44.39
C SER A 471 1.74 -31.46 45.19
N ILE A 472 2.00 -30.14 45.23
CA ILE A 472 1.07 -29.14 45.75
C ILE A 472 0.90 -28.08 44.66
N THR A 473 -0.33 -27.88 44.19
CA THR A 473 -0.65 -26.79 43.27
C THR A 473 -1.20 -25.61 44.04
N VAL A 474 -0.57 -24.46 43.90
CA VAL A 474 -0.94 -23.23 44.59
C VAL A 474 -1.47 -22.23 43.57
N ARG A 475 -2.70 -21.76 43.75
CA ARG A 475 -3.26 -20.65 42.98
C ARG A 475 -2.99 -19.35 43.70
N VAL A 476 -2.37 -18.41 43.01
CA VAL A 476 -2.07 -17.06 43.50
C VAL A 476 -3.29 -16.17 43.36
N LYS A 477 -3.59 -15.31 44.33
CA LYS A 477 -4.67 -14.33 44.28
C LYS A 477 -4.44 -13.33 43.16
N GLU A 478 -5.54 -12.89 42.52
CA GLU A 478 -5.48 -11.79 41.56
C GLU A 478 -4.91 -10.53 42.24
N GLY A 479 -3.98 -9.87 41.58
CA GLY A 479 -3.29 -8.68 42.06
C GLY A 479 -1.93 -8.92 42.73
N PHE A 480 -1.52 -10.17 42.95
CA PHE A 480 -0.17 -10.52 43.36
C PHE A 480 0.68 -10.99 42.17
N ASP A 481 1.95 -10.57 42.15
CA ASP A 481 2.89 -11.07 41.14
C ASP A 481 3.24 -12.53 41.43
N SER A 482 3.06 -13.37 40.43
CA SER A 482 3.30 -14.81 40.49
C SER A 482 4.77 -15.14 40.77
N ALA A 483 5.72 -14.36 40.26
CA ALA A 483 7.15 -14.57 40.52
C ALA A 483 7.52 -14.21 41.96
N GLU A 484 6.91 -13.17 42.52
CA GLU A 484 7.11 -12.81 43.94
C GLU A 484 6.49 -13.85 44.87
N ALA A 485 5.28 -14.34 44.52
CA ALA A 485 4.63 -15.42 45.25
C ALA A 485 5.47 -16.70 45.24
N GLU A 486 6.08 -17.05 44.11
CA GLU A 486 7.01 -18.20 44.00
C GLU A 486 8.24 -18.06 44.89
N GLN A 487 8.82 -16.86 44.97
CA GLN A 487 9.95 -16.60 45.88
C GLN A 487 9.54 -16.76 47.35
N GLN A 488 8.37 -16.22 47.73
CA GLN A 488 7.84 -16.36 49.08
C GLN A 488 7.52 -17.81 49.43
N LEU A 489 6.96 -18.57 48.49
CA LEU A 489 6.68 -19.99 48.61
C LEU A 489 7.96 -20.79 48.80
N THR A 490 8.96 -20.54 47.97
CA THR A 490 10.28 -21.19 48.07
C THR A 490 10.94 -20.90 49.41
N ARG A 491 10.86 -19.64 49.88
CA ARG A 491 11.39 -19.26 51.20
C ARG A 491 10.67 -19.95 52.35
N LEU A 492 9.33 -19.99 52.30
CA LEU A 492 8.50 -20.65 53.32
C LEU A 492 8.86 -22.13 53.46
N LEU A 493 8.86 -22.86 52.34
CA LEU A 493 9.14 -24.30 52.34
C LEU A 493 10.60 -24.61 52.70
N SER A 494 11.57 -23.84 52.23
CA SER A 494 12.99 -23.99 52.57
C SER A 494 13.24 -23.78 54.07
N LEU A 495 12.56 -22.82 54.70
CA LEU A 495 12.63 -22.60 56.16
C LEU A 495 12.03 -23.77 56.95
N ARG A 496 10.93 -24.34 56.46
CA ARG A 496 10.26 -25.48 57.11
C ARG A 496 11.05 -26.79 56.98
N HIS A 497 11.62 -27.05 55.79
CA HIS A 497 12.38 -28.26 55.50
C HIS A 497 13.86 -28.18 55.97
N GLY A 498 14.38 -26.98 56.25
CA GLY A 498 15.80 -26.75 56.55
C GLY A 498 16.74 -26.93 55.36
N LYS A 499 16.22 -27.31 54.21
CA LYS A 499 16.92 -27.52 52.92
C LYS A 499 15.97 -27.30 51.78
N LYS A 500 16.50 -27.12 50.57
CA LYS A 500 15.72 -27.08 49.35
C LYS A 500 15.68 -28.48 48.74
N ASP A 501 14.59 -29.23 49.00
CA ASP A 501 14.33 -30.58 48.55
C ASP A 501 13.07 -30.69 47.70
N PHE A 502 12.68 -29.56 47.12
CA PHE A 502 11.55 -29.38 46.21
C PHE A 502 11.95 -28.40 45.10
N PHE A 503 11.23 -28.46 44.00
CA PHE A 503 11.30 -27.44 42.93
C PHE A 503 9.92 -26.89 42.64
N THR A 504 9.89 -25.68 42.07
CA THR A 504 8.66 -24.98 41.72
C THR A 504 8.53 -24.84 40.21
N TRP A 505 7.32 -25.02 39.71
CA TRP A 505 6.98 -24.81 38.32
C TRP A 505 5.93 -23.69 38.23
N ASN A 506 6.34 -22.52 37.76
CA ASN A 506 5.47 -21.37 37.65
C ASN A 506 4.88 -21.25 36.23
N MET A 507 3.58 -21.49 36.08
CA MET A 507 2.89 -21.43 34.81
C MET A 507 2.87 -20.03 34.20
N ASP A 508 2.80 -18.98 35.03
CA ASP A 508 2.87 -17.59 34.58
C ASP A 508 4.24 -17.23 33.96
N GLY A 509 5.33 -17.81 34.52
CA GLY A 509 6.67 -17.70 33.94
C GLY A 509 6.74 -18.32 32.52
N VAL A 510 6.08 -19.43 32.31
CA VAL A 510 5.96 -20.08 30.99
C VAL A 510 5.19 -19.17 30.03
N LEU A 511 4.06 -18.63 30.48
CA LEU A 511 3.26 -17.66 29.68
C LEU A 511 4.10 -16.46 29.24
N LYS A 512 4.80 -15.81 30.16
CA LYS A 512 5.68 -14.66 29.86
C LYS A 512 6.77 -15.03 28.86
N THR A 513 7.33 -16.25 28.97
CA THR A 513 8.35 -16.74 28.01
C THR A 513 7.75 -16.97 26.63
N VAL A 514 6.57 -17.57 26.54
CA VAL A 514 5.84 -17.78 25.28
C VAL A 514 5.49 -16.44 24.64
N GLU A 515 4.97 -15.48 25.41
CA GLU A 515 4.66 -14.13 24.92
C GLU A 515 5.89 -13.41 24.38
N LYS A 516 7.02 -13.48 25.13
CA LYS A 516 8.29 -12.88 24.69
C LYS A 516 8.81 -13.52 23.41
N THR A 517 8.76 -14.84 23.31
CA THR A 517 9.19 -15.57 22.11
C THR A 517 8.30 -15.23 20.92
N THR A 518 6.99 -15.24 21.11
CA THR A 518 6.01 -14.88 20.07
C THR A 518 6.22 -13.44 19.58
N ARG A 519 6.45 -12.50 20.51
CA ARG A 519 6.74 -11.11 20.14
C ARG A 519 8.04 -10.97 19.36
N THR A 520 9.06 -11.74 19.71
CA THR A 520 10.35 -11.75 18.97
C THR A 520 10.17 -12.30 17.56
N LEU A 521 9.41 -13.40 17.42
CA LEU A 521 9.06 -13.98 16.11
C LEU A 521 8.24 -13.01 15.25
N GLN A 522 7.23 -12.35 15.82
CA GLN A 522 6.44 -11.34 15.12
C GLN A 522 7.31 -10.18 14.62
N LEU A 523 8.25 -9.71 15.44
CA LEU A 523 9.17 -8.66 15.04
C LEU A 523 10.07 -9.10 13.90
N PHE A 524 10.60 -10.30 13.93
CA PHE A 524 11.42 -10.87 12.85
C PHE A 524 10.62 -11.01 11.55
N LEU A 525 9.41 -11.57 11.62
CA LEU A 525 8.54 -11.71 10.45
C LEU A 525 8.11 -10.36 9.88
N THR A 526 7.85 -9.37 10.75
CA THR A 526 7.54 -8.00 10.32
C THR A 526 8.72 -7.39 9.57
N LEU A 527 9.94 -7.61 10.02
CA LEU A 527 11.14 -7.14 9.32
C LEU A 527 11.24 -7.75 7.91
N VAL A 528 11.01 -9.05 7.77
CA VAL A 528 10.99 -9.74 6.45
C VAL A 528 9.90 -9.15 5.56
N ALA A 529 8.71 -8.88 6.11
CA ALA A 529 7.60 -8.29 5.37
C ALA A 529 7.92 -6.86 4.90
N VAL A 530 8.58 -6.04 5.73
CA VAL A 530 9.04 -4.69 5.35
C VAL A 530 10.07 -4.77 4.22
N ILE A 531 11.03 -5.69 4.30
CA ILE A 531 12.01 -5.92 3.22
C ILE A 531 11.29 -6.28 1.91
N SER A 532 10.31 -7.18 1.96
CA SER A 532 9.51 -7.57 0.79
C SER A 532 8.77 -6.37 0.19
N LEU A 533 8.21 -5.49 1.04
CA LEU A 533 7.52 -4.28 0.60
C LEU A 533 8.49 -3.28 -0.06
N VAL A 534 9.70 -3.11 0.49
CA VAL A 534 10.75 -2.26 -0.08
C VAL A 534 11.17 -2.79 -1.45
N VAL A 535 11.38 -4.10 -1.58
CA VAL A 535 11.71 -4.72 -2.88
C VAL A 535 10.59 -4.51 -3.90
N GLY A 536 9.32 -4.69 -3.48
CA GLY A 536 8.16 -4.37 -4.32
C GLY A 536 8.12 -2.90 -4.73
N GLY A 537 8.40 -1.98 -3.82
CA GLY A 537 8.49 -0.54 -4.07
C GLY A 537 9.60 -0.16 -5.06
N ILE A 538 10.78 -0.77 -4.94
CA ILE A 538 11.88 -0.59 -5.91
C ILE A 538 11.44 -1.10 -7.30
N GLY A 539 10.68 -2.20 -7.36
CA GLY A 539 10.09 -2.68 -8.60
C GLY A 539 9.17 -1.64 -9.25
N VAL A 540 8.30 -1.01 -8.47
CA VAL A 540 7.46 0.11 -8.94
C VAL A 540 8.31 1.27 -9.45
N MET A 541 9.30 1.69 -8.69
CA MET A 541 10.21 2.78 -9.07
C MET A 541 10.90 2.50 -10.41
N ASN A 542 11.46 1.31 -10.59
CA ASN A 542 12.17 0.94 -11.82
C ASN A 542 11.24 0.96 -13.04
N ILE A 543 10.03 0.39 -12.91
CA ILE A 543 9.06 0.36 -14.01
C ILE A 543 8.53 1.75 -14.32
N MET A 544 8.32 2.60 -13.30
CA MET A 544 7.94 3.99 -13.51
C MET A 544 9.04 4.80 -14.18
N LEU A 545 10.32 4.58 -13.86
CA LEU A 545 11.45 5.20 -14.56
C LEU A 545 11.46 4.83 -16.05
N VAL A 546 11.28 3.55 -16.37
CA VAL A 546 11.15 3.09 -17.75
C VAL A 546 9.94 3.73 -18.43
N SER A 547 8.78 3.81 -17.74
CA SER A 547 7.59 4.46 -18.26
C SER A 547 7.83 5.95 -18.58
N VAL A 548 8.58 6.67 -17.75
CA VAL A 548 8.96 8.07 -18.01
C VAL A 548 9.84 8.18 -19.26
N THR A 549 10.83 7.29 -19.42
CA THR A 549 11.71 7.32 -20.60
C THR A 549 10.97 6.99 -21.90
N GLU A 550 10.06 6.05 -21.90
CA GLU A 550 9.22 5.72 -23.07
C GLU A 550 8.21 6.81 -23.41
N ARG A 551 7.76 7.57 -22.42
CA ARG A 551 6.77 8.64 -22.58
C ARG A 551 7.39 10.04 -22.60
N THR A 552 8.71 10.14 -22.78
CA THR A 552 9.44 11.41 -22.79
C THR A 552 8.82 12.41 -23.77
N ARG A 553 8.50 11.96 -25.01
CA ARG A 553 7.88 12.80 -26.03
C ARG A 553 6.47 13.28 -25.62
N GLU A 554 5.68 12.43 -25.01
CA GLU A 554 4.35 12.77 -24.49
C GLU A 554 4.44 13.86 -23.42
N ILE A 555 5.43 13.75 -22.53
CA ILE A 555 5.71 14.76 -21.49
C ILE A 555 6.12 16.08 -22.16
N GLY A 556 6.98 16.01 -23.16
CA GLY A 556 7.40 17.19 -23.94
C GLY A 556 6.22 17.92 -24.58
N ILE A 557 5.29 17.20 -25.20
CA ILE A 557 4.06 17.76 -25.78
C ILE A 557 3.24 18.49 -24.71
N ARG A 558 3.03 17.88 -23.54
CA ARG A 558 2.28 18.52 -22.45
C ARG A 558 2.94 19.79 -21.96
N MET A 559 4.26 19.77 -21.79
CA MET A 559 5.00 20.96 -21.38
C MET A 559 4.97 22.06 -22.45
N ALA A 560 5.02 21.69 -23.74
CA ALA A 560 4.91 22.63 -24.85
C ALA A 560 3.55 23.35 -24.88
N VAL A 561 2.46 22.64 -24.61
CA VAL A 561 1.11 23.24 -24.54
C VAL A 561 0.83 23.94 -23.19
N GLY A 562 1.84 24.07 -22.32
CA GLY A 562 1.80 24.89 -21.12
C GLY A 562 1.52 24.16 -19.80
N ALA A 563 1.79 22.84 -19.72
CA ALA A 563 1.82 22.15 -18.43
C ALA A 563 2.97 22.66 -17.57
N ARG A 564 2.74 22.83 -16.26
CA ARG A 564 3.76 23.14 -15.27
C ARG A 564 4.52 21.87 -14.89
N ALA A 565 5.74 22.02 -14.38
CA ALA A 565 6.50 20.92 -13.81
C ALA A 565 5.72 20.22 -12.66
N SER A 566 5.01 21.00 -11.85
CA SER A 566 4.13 20.48 -10.78
C SER A 566 2.98 19.62 -11.29
N ASP A 567 2.39 19.94 -12.44
CA ASP A 567 1.29 19.17 -13.03
C ASP A 567 1.79 17.79 -13.48
N VAL A 568 2.97 17.74 -14.11
CA VAL A 568 3.63 16.50 -14.51
C VAL A 568 4.02 15.65 -13.29
N LEU A 569 4.63 16.27 -12.29
CA LEU A 569 4.99 15.60 -11.03
C LEU A 569 3.75 14.96 -10.38
N GLN A 570 2.68 15.74 -10.23
CA GLN A 570 1.44 15.28 -9.61
C GLN A 570 0.83 14.11 -10.38
N GLN A 571 0.82 14.16 -11.69
CA GLN A 571 0.25 13.10 -12.53
C GLN A 571 1.00 11.77 -12.34
N PHE A 572 2.34 11.76 -12.46
CA PHE A 572 3.13 10.54 -12.30
C PHE A 572 3.10 10.01 -10.86
N LEU A 573 3.03 10.91 -9.87
CA LEU A 573 2.91 10.50 -8.46
C LEU A 573 1.55 9.84 -8.20
N ILE A 574 0.45 10.38 -8.73
CA ILE A 574 -0.88 9.78 -8.65
C ILE A 574 -0.91 8.43 -9.34
N GLU A 575 -0.24 8.29 -10.50
CA GLU A 575 -0.14 7.02 -11.23
C GLU A 575 0.55 5.95 -10.37
N ALA A 576 1.68 6.29 -9.72
CA ALA A 576 2.39 5.38 -8.82
C ALA A 576 1.56 4.99 -7.59
N VAL A 577 0.91 5.96 -6.95
CA VAL A 577 0.04 5.72 -5.79
C VAL A 577 -1.16 4.84 -6.16
N LEU A 578 -1.77 5.07 -7.31
CA LEU A 578 -2.89 4.26 -7.82
C LEU A 578 -2.48 2.80 -8.03
N VAL A 579 -1.32 2.56 -8.66
CA VAL A 579 -0.76 1.21 -8.84
C VAL A 579 -0.60 0.53 -7.49
N CYS A 580 -0.02 1.23 -6.51
CA CYS A 580 0.19 0.70 -5.17
C CYS A 580 -1.13 0.45 -4.42
N LEU A 581 -2.14 1.32 -4.56
CA LEU A 581 -3.45 1.14 -3.94
C LEU A 581 -4.21 -0.05 -4.53
N VAL A 582 -4.22 -0.18 -5.85
CA VAL A 582 -4.86 -1.32 -6.52
C VAL A 582 -4.11 -2.62 -6.17
N GLY A 583 -2.77 -2.60 -6.22
CA GLY A 583 -1.94 -3.72 -5.79
C GLY A 583 -2.15 -4.07 -4.32
N GLY A 584 -2.27 -3.07 -3.44
CA GLY A 584 -2.59 -3.24 -2.02
C GLY A 584 -3.96 -3.87 -1.79
N ALA A 585 -5.00 -3.41 -2.50
CA ALA A 585 -6.33 -4.00 -2.43
C ALA A 585 -6.35 -5.47 -2.88
N LEU A 586 -5.65 -5.78 -3.98
CA LEU A 586 -5.49 -7.15 -4.45
C LEU A 586 -4.67 -8.01 -3.46
N GLY A 587 -3.62 -7.45 -2.86
CA GLY A 587 -2.82 -8.11 -1.82
C GLY A 587 -3.64 -8.43 -0.57
N ILE A 588 -4.47 -7.50 -0.11
CA ILE A 588 -5.43 -7.72 0.99
C ILE A 588 -6.41 -8.84 0.62
N THR A 589 -6.99 -8.78 -0.59
CA THR A 589 -7.93 -9.81 -1.06
C THR A 589 -7.28 -11.20 -1.11
N LEU A 590 -6.04 -11.28 -1.57
CA LEU A 590 -5.26 -12.52 -1.59
C LEU A 590 -5.00 -13.04 -0.17
N SER A 591 -4.64 -12.16 0.77
CA SER A 591 -4.44 -12.52 2.18
C SER A 591 -5.73 -13.05 2.83
N LEU A 592 -6.88 -12.40 2.54
CA LEU A 592 -8.19 -12.88 3.01
C LEU A 592 -8.51 -14.27 2.45
N LEU A 593 -8.20 -14.52 1.18
CA LEU A 593 -8.38 -15.82 0.55
C LEU A 593 -7.50 -16.90 1.21
N ILE A 594 -6.23 -16.58 1.48
CA ILE A 594 -5.29 -17.47 2.17
C ILE A 594 -5.82 -17.79 3.58
N ALA A 595 -6.27 -16.79 4.32
CA ALA A 595 -6.82 -16.95 5.66
C ALA A 595 -8.08 -17.83 5.66
N PHE A 596 -8.98 -17.61 4.71
CA PHE A 596 -10.19 -18.42 4.53
C PHE A 596 -9.86 -19.88 4.19
N THR A 597 -8.90 -20.10 3.29
CA THR A 597 -8.45 -21.47 2.95
C THR A 597 -7.81 -22.17 4.14
N LEU A 598 -6.99 -21.48 4.92
CA LEU A 598 -6.38 -22.02 6.14
C LEU A 598 -7.45 -22.43 7.17
N GLN A 599 -8.49 -21.61 7.36
CA GLN A 599 -9.61 -21.92 8.26
C GLN A 599 -10.37 -23.17 7.83
N LEU A 600 -10.46 -23.43 6.52
CA LEU A 600 -11.13 -24.63 5.99
C LEU A 600 -10.33 -25.90 6.27
N PHE A 601 -9.00 -25.83 6.23
CA PHE A 601 -8.12 -26.98 6.45
C PHE A 601 -7.74 -27.21 7.92
N LEU A 602 -7.83 -26.17 8.76
CA LEU A 602 -7.48 -26.22 10.18
C LEU A 602 -8.69 -25.79 11.04
N PRO A 603 -9.68 -26.68 11.21
CA PRO A 603 -10.83 -26.39 12.06
C PRO A 603 -10.35 -26.21 13.50
N GLY A 604 -10.61 -25.03 14.08
CA GLY A 604 -10.16 -24.65 15.42
C GLY A 604 -9.28 -23.40 15.43
N TRP A 605 -8.87 -22.90 14.26
CA TRP A 605 -8.23 -21.58 14.15
C TRP A 605 -9.30 -20.50 14.00
N GLU A 606 -9.50 -19.70 15.03
CA GLU A 606 -10.34 -18.51 14.93
C GLU A 606 -9.51 -17.39 14.29
N ILE A 607 -9.57 -17.29 12.96
CA ILE A 607 -8.86 -16.25 12.21
C ILE A 607 -9.73 -14.99 12.25
N GLY A 608 -9.44 -14.10 13.20
CA GLY A 608 -10.06 -12.79 13.32
C GLY A 608 -9.36 -11.77 12.42
N PHE A 609 -10.12 -11.01 11.63
CA PHE A 609 -9.58 -9.88 10.86
C PHE A 609 -9.55 -8.64 11.74
N SER A 610 -8.36 -8.11 12.00
CA SER A 610 -8.20 -6.83 12.67
C SER A 610 -8.43 -5.68 11.69
N PRO A 611 -9.44 -4.80 11.90
CA PRO A 611 -9.62 -3.61 11.09
C PRO A 611 -8.38 -2.72 11.06
N LEU A 612 -7.60 -2.72 12.13
CA LEU A 612 -6.34 -2.00 12.24
C LEU A 612 -5.28 -2.55 11.27
N ALA A 613 -5.19 -3.88 11.12
CA ALA A 613 -4.24 -4.50 10.18
C ALA A 613 -4.57 -4.12 8.73
N LEU A 614 -5.85 -4.08 8.36
CA LEU A 614 -6.29 -3.65 7.04
C LEU A 614 -5.99 -2.16 6.79
N LEU A 615 -6.24 -1.30 7.78
CA LEU A 615 -5.91 0.12 7.71
C LEU A 615 -4.41 0.35 7.56
N LEU A 616 -3.58 -0.37 8.33
CA LEU A 616 -2.13 -0.29 8.24
C LEU A 616 -1.62 -0.77 6.88
N ALA A 617 -2.18 -1.84 6.33
CA ALA A 617 -1.83 -2.33 5.00
C ALA A 617 -2.13 -1.28 3.91
N PHE A 618 -3.29 -0.62 3.98
CA PHE A 618 -3.66 0.46 3.08
C PHE A 618 -2.72 1.68 3.21
N LEU A 619 -2.40 2.07 4.43
CA LEU A 619 -1.44 3.15 4.70
C LEU A 619 -0.04 2.80 4.17
N CYS A 620 0.46 1.60 4.43
CA CYS A 620 1.75 1.12 3.92
C CYS A 620 1.80 1.14 2.39
N SER A 621 0.73 0.69 1.72
CA SER A 621 0.61 0.73 0.27
C SER A 621 0.69 2.17 -0.28
N THR A 622 -0.04 3.10 0.34
CA THR A 622 -0.04 4.52 -0.04
C THR A 622 1.34 5.15 0.15
N VAL A 623 1.97 4.93 1.31
CA VAL A 623 3.31 5.45 1.63
C VAL A 623 4.35 4.89 0.65
N THR A 624 4.28 3.61 0.32
CA THR A 624 5.16 2.97 -0.67
C THR A 624 5.00 3.63 -2.03
N GLY A 625 3.76 3.88 -2.48
CA GLY A 625 3.48 4.58 -3.73
C GLY A 625 4.09 5.99 -3.78
N ILE A 626 3.97 6.75 -2.69
CA ILE A 626 4.54 8.10 -2.58
C ILE A 626 6.06 8.06 -2.58
N LEU A 627 6.66 7.22 -1.74
CA LEU A 627 8.13 7.17 -1.58
C LEU A 627 8.83 6.73 -2.87
N PHE A 628 8.39 5.63 -3.45
CA PHE A 628 9.03 5.05 -4.64
C PHE A 628 8.54 5.69 -5.95
N GLY A 629 7.37 6.33 -5.97
CA GLY A 629 6.87 7.09 -7.11
C GLY A 629 7.45 8.49 -7.22
N TRP A 630 7.96 9.07 -6.12
CA TRP A 630 8.43 10.45 -6.11
C TRP A 630 9.65 10.70 -7.02
N LEU A 631 10.64 9.80 -7.03
CA LEU A 631 11.84 9.95 -7.85
C LEU A 631 11.54 9.90 -9.36
N PRO A 632 10.79 8.91 -9.89
CA PRO A 632 10.36 8.92 -11.29
C PRO A 632 9.55 10.16 -11.66
N ALA A 633 8.59 10.55 -10.82
CA ALA A 633 7.76 11.72 -11.04
C ALA A 633 8.57 13.03 -11.10
N ARG A 634 9.56 13.17 -10.20
CA ARG A 634 10.49 14.30 -10.21
C ARG A 634 11.36 14.34 -11.47
N ASN A 635 11.83 13.18 -11.92
CA ASN A 635 12.61 13.08 -13.15
C ASN A 635 11.77 13.48 -14.37
N ALA A 636 10.51 13.03 -14.44
CA ALA A 636 9.58 13.44 -15.48
C ALA A 636 9.34 14.97 -15.49
N ALA A 637 9.16 15.56 -14.30
CA ALA A 637 8.91 17.00 -14.15
C ALA A 637 10.11 17.90 -14.50
N ARG A 638 11.31 17.34 -14.54
CA ARG A 638 12.57 18.06 -14.85
C ARG A 638 13.04 17.90 -16.28
N LEU A 639 12.28 17.19 -17.12
CA LEU A 639 12.61 17.05 -18.54
C LEU A 639 12.61 18.43 -19.21
N ASP A 640 13.59 18.68 -20.06
CA ASP A 640 13.58 19.84 -20.94
C ASP A 640 12.57 19.59 -22.07
N PRO A 641 11.61 20.52 -22.30
CA PRO A 641 10.60 20.35 -23.33
C PRO A 641 11.20 20.16 -24.74
N VAL A 642 12.29 20.85 -25.05
CA VAL A 642 12.94 20.78 -26.36
C VAL A 642 13.58 19.42 -26.57
N ASP A 643 14.36 18.96 -25.57
CA ASP A 643 15.01 17.65 -25.61
C ASP A 643 13.97 16.51 -25.66
N ALA A 644 12.85 16.70 -24.94
CA ALA A 644 11.77 15.73 -24.89
C ALA A 644 11.03 15.61 -26.24
N LEU A 645 10.85 16.72 -26.97
CA LEU A 645 10.22 16.74 -28.30
C LEU A 645 11.16 16.23 -29.40
N ALA A 646 12.47 16.40 -29.26
CA ALA A 646 13.48 16.00 -30.23
C ALA A 646 13.79 14.49 -30.24
N ARG A 647 13.44 13.76 -29.17
CA ARG A 647 13.64 12.31 -29.11
C ARG A 647 12.62 11.59 -30.00
N GLU A 648 13.14 10.78 -30.94
CA GLU A 648 12.34 9.92 -31.83
C GLU A 648 11.71 8.72 -31.10
#